data_8d25cc5093bf15b744c250a8291f2744
#
_entry.id   8d25cc5093bf15b744c250a8291f2744
#
_cell.length_a   1.000
_cell.length_b   1.000
_cell.length_c   1.000
_cell.angle_alpha   90.00
_cell.angle_beta   90.00
_cell.angle_gamma   90.00
#
_symmetry.space_group_name_H-M   'P 1'
#
loop_
_entity.id
_entity.type
_entity.pdbx_description
1 polymer ?
#
loop_
_entity_poly.entity_id
_entity_poly.type
_entity_poly.pdbx_seq_one_letter_code
_entity_poly.pdbx_strand_id
1 'polypeptide(L)'
;LPPFSELNIEDAYDSGTADSNVLKDFYVPVMSEAVRYDRLTGYFSSTILSLAARGVAGLVRNGGTMRLVSSPQFTEQDIEVLSSSPSEVEIDNLISDRFRDLVADLEGLTEFIAKDHLRAFAWMLREGYLEVRILVPRDFDGRAGIFHSKVGILTDSEGNKLSFSGSVNETAAAWKHNIEEFKVFRSWEPEGAKWVRHDQGQFERYWKPSGDMPYISRPLPDKIRESLVAVAPDDFESLELDEPVSIASLPVGPPPLRDYQTEAVEAWISEGMQGILEMATGTGKTRTALECISRFQNGSDRSLTVVTAPFQHIATQWRQILGDMDPVCSFDSGNWKSNFRNSLTHLKTFQRDHLVWVVVQNTASSKEFLELLESAKKTVGSLLLVGDEAHGLGARVFSRAMSPVYSARLGLTATPARWFDEVGSKSLQDFFHGTVYEFSLSKALTWVDPQTGETPLAPYNYHPEFIDLTDEELEEFASLTQQIVSEAARSTSEEPSERLELLLFKRAGLVKTAGYKIPGFESLVKSLPDMVGTLVYCHNEQQMAEVISIVSRTRYRYRRFTGSEGTSPRPEFDGLSEREWILESFNQGEIDVLVAMKCLDEGVDVPSAKRGIILASSGNPREFIQRRGRLLRRYPGKETAEIHDLVVVPKFGRGVPVDASNSARAIIAKELERIEEFSRDALNSEIINTKVLSKLVEMGFVQ
;
A
#
# COMPACT_ATOMS: atom_id res chain seq x y z
N LEU A 1 38.44 -1.20 -24.56
CA LEU A 1 37.63 -1.63 -23.42
C LEU A 1 38.44 -2.67 -22.65
N PRO A 2 38.62 -2.56 -21.33
CA PRO A 2 39.26 -3.62 -20.57
C PRO A 2 38.38 -4.88 -20.59
N PRO A 3 38.99 -6.07 -20.71
CA PRO A 3 38.22 -7.31 -20.67
C PRO A 3 37.65 -7.56 -19.27
N PHE A 4 36.54 -8.31 -19.18
CA PHE A 4 35.92 -8.66 -17.91
C PHE A 4 36.85 -9.34 -16.91
N SER A 5 37.91 -10.03 -17.42
CA SER A 5 38.92 -10.68 -16.60
C SER A 5 39.79 -9.70 -15.80
N GLU A 6 39.81 -8.44 -16.15
CA GLU A 6 40.54 -7.37 -15.45
C GLU A 6 39.64 -6.57 -14.45
N LEU A 7 38.33 -6.79 -14.48
CA LEU A 7 37.42 -6.14 -13.55
C LEU A 7 37.44 -6.84 -12.16
N ASN A 8 37.37 -6.04 -11.12
CA ASN A 8 37.23 -6.56 -9.76
C ASN A 8 35.74 -6.87 -9.46
N ILE A 9 35.38 -8.14 -9.68
CA ILE A 9 34.00 -8.62 -9.54
C ILE A 9 33.98 -9.72 -8.48
N GLU A 10 33.05 -9.66 -7.55
CA GLU A 10 32.87 -10.69 -6.52
C GLU A 10 32.12 -11.93 -7.06
N ASP A 11 32.21 -13.06 -6.34
CA ASP A 11 31.56 -14.31 -6.72
C ASP A 11 30.05 -14.31 -6.40
N ALA A 12 29.65 -13.47 -5.50
CA ALA A 12 28.25 -13.30 -5.11
C ALA A 12 28.01 -11.87 -4.62
N TYR A 13 26.82 -11.38 -4.85
CA TYR A 13 26.35 -10.10 -4.37
C TYR A 13 25.07 -10.30 -3.58
N ASP A 14 25.00 -9.64 -2.41
CA ASP A 14 23.88 -9.66 -1.49
C ASP A 14 23.52 -8.22 -1.15
N SER A 15 22.33 -7.78 -1.54
CA SER A 15 21.84 -6.41 -1.26
C SER A 15 21.43 -6.20 0.21
N GLY A 16 21.44 -7.26 1.02
CA GLY A 16 21.10 -7.21 2.45
C GLY A 16 22.22 -6.74 3.37
N THR A 17 23.43 -6.50 2.84
CA THR A 17 24.56 -5.98 3.61
C THR A 17 24.68 -4.46 3.45
N ALA A 18 24.91 -3.75 4.55
CA ALA A 18 24.92 -2.28 4.60
C ALA A 18 25.92 -1.60 3.66
N ASP A 19 26.97 -2.32 3.24
CA ASP A 19 28.06 -1.82 2.38
C ASP A 19 27.93 -2.26 0.91
N SER A 20 26.94 -3.07 0.53
CA SER A 20 26.79 -3.63 -0.81
C SER A 20 25.84 -2.80 -1.66
N ASN A 21 26.36 -2.23 -2.75
CA ASN A 21 25.56 -1.58 -3.78
C ASN A 21 25.73 -2.33 -5.12
N VAL A 22 24.89 -3.33 -5.32
CA VAL A 22 24.96 -4.22 -6.49
C VAL A 22 24.94 -3.46 -7.83
N LEU A 23 24.24 -2.34 -7.91
CA LEU A 23 24.24 -1.51 -9.12
C LEU A 23 25.61 -0.89 -9.38
N LYS A 24 26.24 -0.31 -8.36
CA LYS A 24 27.55 0.34 -8.44
C LYS A 24 28.70 -0.66 -8.53
N ASP A 25 28.58 -1.77 -7.78
CA ASP A 25 29.67 -2.71 -7.59
C ASP A 25 29.69 -3.79 -8.66
N PHE A 26 28.57 -4.06 -9.33
CA PHE A 26 28.46 -5.07 -10.40
C PHE A 26 27.90 -4.53 -11.70
N TYR A 27 26.64 -4.05 -11.74
CA TYR A 27 25.97 -3.76 -13.01
C TYR A 27 26.64 -2.66 -13.82
N VAL A 28 26.92 -1.50 -13.21
CA VAL A 28 27.52 -0.37 -13.93
C VAL A 28 28.91 -0.72 -14.46
N PRO A 29 29.85 -1.26 -13.65
CA PRO A 29 31.17 -1.64 -14.16
C PRO A 29 31.13 -2.67 -15.30
N VAL A 30 30.31 -3.72 -15.15
CA VAL A 30 30.26 -4.81 -16.15
C VAL A 30 29.55 -4.35 -17.41
N MET A 31 28.44 -3.62 -17.31
CA MET A 31 27.72 -3.15 -18.50
C MET A 31 28.48 -2.08 -19.28
N SER A 32 29.31 -1.28 -18.60
CA SER A 32 30.16 -0.28 -19.26
C SER A 32 31.20 -0.91 -20.21
N GLU A 33 31.57 -2.16 -19.97
CA GLU A 33 32.57 -2.89 -20.79
C GLU A 33 31.92 -3.97 -21.67
N ALA A 34 30.59 -4.17 -21.54
CA ALA A 34 29.87 -5.17 -22.31
C ALA A 34 29.65 -4.73 -23.78
N VAL A 35 29.65 -5.68 -24.70
CA VAL A 35 29.20 -5.53 -26.09
C VAL A 35 27.93 -6.34 -26.39
N ARG A 36 27.50 -7.16 -25.42
CA ARG A 36 26.24 -7.91 -25.52
C ARG A 36 25.68 -8.21 -24.14
N TYR A 37 24.39 -8.05 -24.03
CA TYR A 37 23.63 -8.43 -22.85
C TYR A 37 22.41 -9.27 -23.21
N ASP A 38 22.37 -10.51 -22.75
CA ASP A 38 21.25 -11.44 -22.91
C ASP A 38 20.53 -11.57 -21.56
N ARG A 39 19.26 -11.20 -21.50
CA ARG A 39 18.47 -11.18 -20.25
C ARG A 39 17.22 -12.03 -20.34
N LEU A 40 17.06 -12.91 -19.36
CA LEU A 40 15.88 -13.72 -19.14
C LEU A 40 15.25 -13.28 -17.82
N THR A 41 14.01 -12.80 -17.84
CA THR A 41 13.30 -12.32 -16.65
C THR A 41 11.86 -12.83 -16.61
N GLY A 42 11.39 -13.20 -15.42
CA GLY A 42 10.06 -13.80 -15.26
C GLY A 42 8.92 -12.80 -15.41
N TYR A 43 9.19 -11.52 -15.20
CA TYR A 43 8.19 -10.46 -15.23
C TYR A 43 8.75 -9.21 -15.89
N PHE A 44 7.92 -8.54 -16.66
CA PHE A 44 8.27 -7.30 -17.35
C PHE A 44 7.50 -6.13 -16.71
N SER A 45 8.21 -5.21 -16.09
CA SER A 45 7.63 -3.99 -15.51
C SER A 45 8.34 -2.74 -16.02
N SER A 46 7.69 -1.59 -15.89
CA SER A 46 8.28 -0.28 -16.18
C SER A 46 9.59 -0.04 -15.44
N THR A 47 9.71 -0.62 -14.26
CA THR A 47 10.91 -0.54 -13.43
C THR A 47 12.07 -1.37 -13.99
N ILE A 48 11.81 -2.52 -14.61
CA ILE A 48 12.84 -3.30 -15.34
C ILE A 48 13.42 -2.48 -16.48
N LEU A 49 12.57 -1.74 -17.19
CA LEU A 49 12.98 -0.82 -18.26
C LEU A 49 13.93 0.26 -17.72
N SER A 50 13.61 0.86 -16.58
CA SER A 50 14.41 1.96 -16.02
C SER A 50 15.74 1.50 -15.42
N LEU A 51 15.81 0.30 -14.84
CA LEU A 51 17.05 -0.24 -14.25
C LEU A 51 17.99 -0.82 -15.31
N ALA A 52 17.47 -1.50 -16.31
CA ALA A 52 18.25 -1.94 -17.47
C ALA A 52 18.92 -0.75 -18.18
N ALA A 53 18.24 0.39 -18.24
CA ALA A 53 18.72 1.58 -18.91
C ALA A 53 19.94 2.23 -18.21
N ARG A 54 20.09 2.13 -16.88
CA ARG A 54 21.25 2.73 -16.17
C ARG A 54 22.60 2.15 -16.55
N GLY A 55 22.66 0.86 -16.91
CA GLY A 55 23.88 0.26 -17.44
C GLY A 55 23.98 0.30 -18.98
N VAL A 56 22.86 0.60 -19.63
CA VAL A 56 22.72 0.56 -21.08
C VAL A 56 23.50 1.65 -21.80
N ALA A 57 23.70 2.82 -21.17
CA ALA A 57 24.50 3.89 -21.78
C ALA A 57 25.92 3.40 -22.16
N GLY A 58 26.57 2.65 -21.29
CA GLY A 58 27.86 2.02 -21.57
C GLY A 58 27.78 1.02 -22.73
N LEU A 59 26.80 0.11 -22.67
CA LEU A 59 26.57 -0.89 -23.71
C LEU A 59 26.33 -0.24 -25.08
N VAL A 60 25.52 0.81 -25.16
CA VAL A 60 25.23 1.54 -26.41
C VAL A 60 26.49 2.23 -26.94
N ARG A 61 27.26 2.90 -26.08
CA ARG A 61 28.55 3.53 -26.50
C ARG A 61 29.55 2.55 -27.04
N ASN A 62 29.52 1.30 -26.58
CA ASN A 62 30.34 0.21 -27.09
C ASN A 62 29.81 -0.39 -28.41
N GLY A 63 28.72 0.12 -28.97
CA GLY A 63 28.02 -0.48 -30.12
C GLY A 63 27.41 -1.83 -29.80
N GLY A 64 27.15 -2.09 -28.52
CA GLY A 64 26.66 -3.37 -28.03
C GLY A 64 25.16 -3.55 -28.22
N THR A 65 24.70 -4.80 -28.11
CA THR A 65 23.29 -5.18 -28.30
C THR A 65 22.70 -5.88 -27.07
N MET A 66 21.40 -5.75 -26.90
CA MET A 66 20.65 -6.41 -25.83
C MET A 66 19.54 -7.30 -26.40
N ARG A 67 19.40 -8.50 -25.84
CA ARG A 67 18.28 -9.39 -26.09
C ARG A 67 17.54 -9.65 -24.79
N LEU A 68 16.24 -9.37 -24.77
CA LEU A 68 15.39 -9.52 -23.61
C LEU A 68 14.31 -10.58 -23.88
N VAL A 69 14.18 -11.55 -22.98
CA VAL A 69 13.06 -12.50 -22.94
C VAL A 69 12.28 -12.27 -21.66
N SER A 70 10.98 -12.04 -21.79
CA SER A 70 10.09 -11.84 -20.65
C SER A 70 8.72 -12.50 -20.89
N SER A 71 7.95 -12.68 -19.82
CA SER A 71 6.57 -13.16 -19.88
C SER A 71 5.67 -12.13 -19.21
N PRO A 72 4.59 -11.67 -19.87
CA PRO A 72 3.57 -10.90 -19.17
C PRO A 72 2.81 -11.78 -18.19
N GLN A 73 2.19 -11.20 -17.19
CA GLN A 73 1.28 -11.93 -16.32
C GLN A 73 -0.05 -12.16 -17.05
N PHE A 74 -0.34 -13.42 -17.34
CA PHE A 74 -1.60 -13.84 -17.92
C PHE A 74 -2.63 -14.11 -16.84
N THR A 75 -3.85 -13.62 -17.01
CA THR A 75 -4.98 -13.90 -16.13
C THR A 75 -5.59 -15.28 -16.43
N GLU A 76 -6.45 -15.78 -15.55
CA GLU A 76 -7.19 -17.03 -15.79
C GLU A 76 -8.02 -16.98 -17.09
N GLN A 77 -8.59 -15.82 -17.45
CA GLN A 77 -9.32 -15.64 -18.72
C GLN A 77 -8.39 -15.69 -19.93
N ASP A 78 -7.18 -15.09 -19.82
CA ASP A 78 -6.17 -15.19 -20.86
C ASP A 78 -5.76 -16.66 -21.07
N ILE A 79 -5.64 -17.38 -19.96
CA ILE A 79 -5.36 -18.82 -19.92
C ILE A 79 -6.44 -19.61 -20.63
N GLU A 80 -7.73 -19.31 -20.38
CA GLU A 80 -8.86 -19.94 -21.10
C GLU A 80 -8.79 -19.66 -22.60
N VAL A 81 -8.52 -18.40 -23.00
CA VAL A 81 -8.35 -18.03 -24.41
C VAL A 81 -7.17 -18.78 -25.02
N LEU A 82 -6.02 -18.80 -24.35
CA LEU A 82 -4.82 -19.51 -24.82
C LEU A 82 -5.04 -21.02 -24.91
N SER A 83 -5.83 -21.61 -24.01
CA SER A 83 -6.19 -23.04 -24.00
C SER A 83 -7.13 -23.43 -25.14
N SER A 84 -7.88 -22.47 -25.70
CA SER A 84 -8.81 -22.70 -26.84
C SER A 84 -8.12 -22.77 -28.22
N SER A 85 -6.78 -22.82 -28.25
CA SER A 85 -5.97 -22.79 -29.50
C SER A 85 -6.23 -21.51 -30.32
N PRO A 86 -5.98 -20.34 -29.75
CA PRO A 86 -6.24 -19.05 -30.40
C PRO A 86 -5.41 -18.85 -31.65
N SER A 87 -5.90 -18.02 -32.55
CA SER A 87 -5.14 -17.55 -33.70
C SER A 87 -3.97 -16.66 -33.29
N GLU A 88 -2.98 -16.49 -34.16
CA GLU A 88 -1.84 -15.60 -33.91
C GLU A 88 -2.27 -14.16 -33.60
N VAL A 89 -3.34 -13.68 -34.26
CA VAL A 89 -3.90 -12.33 -34.05
C VAL A 89 -4.52 -12.20 -32.65
N GLU A 90 -5.18 -13.23 -32.13
CA GLU A 90 -5.75 -13.24 -30.79
C GLU A 90 -4.66 -13.22 -29.74
N ILE A 91 -3.57 -13.97 -29.94
CA ILE A 91 -2.41 -13.94 -29.05
C ILE A 91 -1.74 -12.56 -29.04
N ASP A 92 -1.55 -11.94 -30.21
CA ASP A 92 -0.94 -10.60 -30.31
C ASP A 92 -1.84 -9.51 -29.71
N ASN A 93 -3.15 -9.62 -29.83
CA ASN A 93 -4.08 -8.71 -29.17
C ASN A 93 -4.03 -8.89 -27.63
N LEU A 94 -3.99 -10.10 -27.16
CA LEU A 94 -3.91 -10.43 -25.73
C LEU A 94 -2.59 -9.91 -25.12
N ILE A 95 -1.46 -10.11 -25.78
CA ILE A 95 -0.19 -9.50 -25.39
C ILE A 95 -0.31 -7.98 -25.42
N SER A 96 -0.90 -7.39 -26.48
CA SER A 96 -1.04 -5.96 -26.62
C SER A 96 -1.92 -5.36 -25.50
N ASP A 97 -2.97 -6.03 -25.08
CA ASP A 97 -3.82 -5.57 -23.98
C ASP A 97 -3.06 -5.57 -22.64
N ARG A 98 -2.22 -6.57 -22.40
CA ARG A 98 -1.37 -6.63 -21.19
C ARG A 98 -0.24 -5.59 -21.18
N PHE A 99 0.28 -5.24 -22.35
CA PHE A 99 1.32 -4.21 -22.46
C PHE A 99 0.77 -2.78 -22.56
N ARG A 100 -0.51 -2.57 -22.95
CA ARG A 100 -1.13 -1.25 -22.99
C ARG A 100 -1.20 -0.62 -21.62
N ASP A 101 -1.54 -1.42 -20.61
CA ASP A 101 -1.57 -0.98 -19.22
C ASP A 101 -0.16 -0.56 -18.76
N LEU A 102 0.86 -1.29 -19.18
CA LEU A 102 2.27 -0.96 -18.92
C LEU A 102 2.71 0.36 -19.58
N VAL A 103 2.28 0.61 -20.83
CA VAL A 103 2.61 1.86 -21.57
C VAL A 103 1.85 3.05 -20.96
N ALA A 104 0.61 2.87 -20.53
CA ALA A 104 -0.17 3.92 -19.86
C ALA A 104 0.46 4.30 -18.49
N ASP A 105 0.99 3.33 -17.76
CA ASP A 105 1.74 3.58 -16.52
C ASP A 105 3.04 4.37 -16.78
N LEU A 106 3.66 4.18 -17.96
CA LEU A 106 4.88 4.89 -18.35
C LEU A 106 4.64 6.37 -18.69
N GLU A 107 3.45 6.72 -19.22
CA GLU A 107 3.06 8.11 -19.45
C GLU A 107 2.83 8.88 -18.14
N GLY A 108 2.51 8.17 -17.04
CA GLY A 108 2.33 8.70 -15.70
C GLY A 108 3.61 8.84 -14.86
N LEU A 109 4.77 8.36 -15.32
CA LEU A 109 6.04 8.48 -14.59
C LEU A 109 6.55 9.93 -14.61
N THR A 110 6.28 10.66 -13.53
CA THR A 110 6.68 12.06 -13.33
C THR A 110 8.14 12.24 -12.89
N GLU A 111 8.85 11.17 -12.56
CA GLU A 111 10.27 11.25 -12.25
C GLU A 111 11.10 11.39 -13.54
N PHE A 112 11.74 12.53 -13.69
CA PHE A 112 12.57 12.92 -14.84
C PHE A 112 13.58 11.83 -15.26
N ILE A 113 14.19 11.17 -14.29
CA ILE A 113 15.16 10.07 -14.48
C ILE A 113 14.50 8.82 -15.11
N ALA A 114 13.32 8.42 -14.64
CA ALA A 114 12.62 7.26 -15.17
C ALA A 114 12.15 7.50 -16.63
N LYS A 115 11.83 8.74 -16.97
CA LYS A 115 11.44 9.14 -18.32
C LYS A 115 12.57 9.04 -19.33
N ASP A 116 13.79 9.48 -18.99
CA ASP A 116 14.95 9.38 -19.87
C ASP A 116 15.45 7.94 -20.05
N HIS A 117 15.32 7.12 -19.02
CA HIS A 117 15.60 5.70 -19.13
C HIS A 117 14.65 4.95 -20.07
N LEU A 118 13.35 5.28 -20.04
CA LEU A 118 12.38 4.75 -20.98
C LEU A 118 12.68 5.21 -22.40
N ARG A 119 13.03 6.46 -22.58
CA ARG A 119 13.41 7.03 -23.88
C ARG A 119 14.67 6.36 -24.44
N ALA A 120 15.64 6.02 -23.60
CA ALA A 120 16.81 5.25 -23.99
C ALA A 120 16.43 3.84 -24.48
N PHE A 121 15.56 3.15 -23.76
CA PHE A 121 15.05 1.83 -24.15
C PHE A 121 14.27 1.90 -25.46
N ALA A 122 13.40 2.90 -25.63
CA ALA A 122 12.65 3.15 -26.85
C ALA A 122 13.58 3.45 -28.05
N TRP A 123 14.64 4.22 -27.83
CA TRP A 123 15.67 4.50 -28.83
C TRP A 123 16.42 3.22 -29.25
N MET A 124 16.86 2.40 -28.29
CA MET A 124 17.51 1.12 -28.59
C MET A 124 16.61 0.18 -29.39
N LEU A 125 15.31 0.15 -29.07
CA LEU A 125 14.32 -0.65 -29.80
C LEU A 125 14.13 -0.13 -31.24
N ARG A 126 14.15 1.20 -31.43
CA ARG A 126 14.05 1.85 -32.74
C ARG A 126 15.28 1.57 -33.61
N GLU A 127 16.45 1.73 -33.04
CA GLU A 127 17.73 1.59 -33.77
C GLU A 127 18.22 0.14 -33.90
N GLY A 128 17.47 -0.82 -33.30
CA GLY A 128 17.79 -2.25 -33.40
C GLY A 128 18.89 -2.74 -32.44
N TYR A 129 19.29 -1.94 -31.47
CA TYR A 129 20.21 -2.36 -30.41
C TYR A 129 19.53 -3.24 -29.36
N LEU A 130 18.18 -3.26 -29.32
CA LEU A 130 17.39 -4.09 -28.42
C LEU A 130 16.40 -4.94 -29.19
N GLU A 131 16.39 -6.24 -28.91
CA GLU A 131 15.36 -7.17 -29.37
C GLU A 131 14.61 -7.76 -28.16
N VAL A 132 13.28 -7.66 -28.16
CA VAL A 132 12.43 -8.16 -27.10
C VAL A 132 11.60 -9.34 -27.60
N ARG A 133 11.55 -10.40 -26.80
CA ARG A 133 10.69 -11.55 -27.03
C ARG A 133 9.81 -11.84 -25.84
N ILE A 134 8.55 -12.17 -26.14
CA ILE A 134 7.52 -12.45 -25.15
C ILE A 134 7.26 -13.95 -25.15
N LEU A 135 7.33 -14.54 -23.95
CA LEU A 135 6.97 -15.95 -23.75
C LEU A 135 5.48 -16.07 -23.45
N VAL A 136 4.82 -16.90 -24.23
CA VAL A 136 3.40 -17.22 -24.06
C VAL A 136 3.31 -18.73 -23.77
N PRO A 137 2.64 -19.15 -22.71
CA PRO A 137 2.43 -20.57 -22.42
C PRO A 137 1.64 -21.28 -23.53
N ARG A 138 1.98 -22.55 -23.81
CA ARG A 138 1.39 -23.35 -24.91
C ARG A 138 0.21 -24.22 -24.45
N ASP A 139 0.36 -24.83 -23.28
CA ASP A 139 -0.62 -25.76 -22.70
C ASP A 139 -0.85 -25.45 -21.24
N PHE A 140 -2.10 -25.41 -20.85
CA PHE A 140 -2.56 -25.18 -19.47
C PHE A 140 -3.26 -26.43 -18.92
N ASP A 141 -2.53 -27.52 -18.73
CA ASP A 141 -3.01 -28.71 -18.01
C ASP A 141 -2.90 -28.54 -16.47
N GLY A 142 -2.82 -27.29 -15.98
CA GLY A 142 -2.61 -26.94 -14.58
C GLY A 142 -1.16 -27.03 -14.12
N ARG A 143 -0.20 -27.28 -15.02
CA ARG A 143 1.24 -27.41 -14.72
C ARG A 143 2.11 -26.32 -15.34
N ALA A 144 1.56 -25.43 -16.17
CA ALA A 144 2.28 -24.28 -16.67
C ALA A 144 2.47 -23.27 -15.51
N GLY A 145 3.50 -23.49 -14.73
CA GLY A 145 3.93 -22.56 -13.69
C GLY A 145 4.29 -21.21 -14.32
N ILE A 146 4.11 -20.12 -13.56
CA ILE A 146 4.58 -18.78 -13.89
C ILE A 146 6.06 -18.88 -14.26
N PHE A 147 6.47 -18.22 -15.35
CA PHE A 147 7.85 -18.22 -15.78
C PHE A 147 8.70 -17.40 -14.79
N HIS A 148 9.54 -18.07 -14.00
CA HIS A 148 10.31 -17.47 -12.90
C HIS A 148 11.82 -17.43 -13.11
N SER A 149 12.30 -17.73 -14.30
CA SER A 149 13.75 -17.79 -14.53
C SER A 149 14.35 -16.39 -14.64
N LYS A 150 15.44 -16.13 -13.92
CA LYS A 150 16.15 -14.86 -13.86
C LYS A 150 17.62 -15.10 -14.13
N VAL A 151 18.01 -14.91 -15.37
CA VAL A 151 19.39 -15.11 -15.85
C VAL A 151 19.84 -13.90 -16.63
N GLY A 152 21.02 -13.39 -16.32
CA GLY A 152 21.71 -12.37 -17.12
C GLY A 152 23.04 -12.89 -17.62
N ILE A 153 23.36 -12.65 -18.89
CA ILE A 153 24.64 -13.04 -19.51
C ILE A 153 25.21 -11.82 -20.24
N LEU A 154 26.36 -11.35 -19.78
CA LEU A 154 27.09 -10.26 -20.42
C LEU A 154 28.29 -10.80 -21.13
N THR A 155 28.67 -10.19 -22.26
CA THR A 155 29.80 -10.57 -23.07
C THR A 155 30.64 -9.33 -23.38
N ASP A 156 31.95 -9.38 -23.17
CA ASP A 156 32.90 -8.31 -23.53
C ASP A 156 33.39 -8.40 -24.98
N SER A 157 34.23 -7.46 -25.40
CA SER A 157 34.78 -7.39 -26.75
C SER A 157 35.75 -8.55 -27.09
N GLU A 158 36.30 -9.24 -26.09
CA GLU A 158 37.17 -10.39 -26.26
C GLU A 158 36.41 -11.73 -26.27
N GLY A 159 35.09 -11.70 -25.99
CA GLY A 159 34.25 -12.88 -25.94
C GLY A 159 34.19 -13.55 -24.57
N ASN A 160 34.78 -12.94 -23.53
CA ASN A 160 34.63 -13.39 -22.16
C ASN A 160 33.19 -13.16 -21.74
N LYS A 161 32.65 -14.07 -20.93
CA LYS A 161 31.26 -14.01 -20.48
C LYS A 161 31.16 -14.06 -18.97
N LEU A 162 30.29 -13.22 -18.46
CA LEU A 162 29.78 -13.30 -17.11
C LEU A 162 28.31 -13.74 -17.14
N SER A 163 27.95 -14.74 -16.37
CA SER A 163 26.53 -15.01 -16.12
C SER A 163 26.18 -14.84 -14.65
N PHE A 164 24.97 -14.43 -14.38
CA PHE A 164 24.42 -14.37 -13.04
C PHE A 164 23.01 -14.92 -13.04
N SER A 165 22.68 -15.63 -11.97
CA SER A 165 21.36 -16.20 -11.74
C SER A 165 21.01 -16.17 -10.25
N GLY A 166 19.76 -15.89 -9.93
CA GLY A 166 19.31 -15.77 -8.54
C GLY A 166 17.86 -15.35 -8.43
N SER A 167 17.46 -14.87 -7.25
CA SER A 167 16.11 -14.42 -6.97
C SER A 167 15.78 -13.02 -7.49
N VAL A 168 16.76 -12.33 -8.10
CA VAL A 168 16.68 -10.90 -8.44
C VAL A 168 15.51 -10.58 -9.36
N ASN A 169 14.42 -10.09 -8.77
CA ASN A 169 13.39 -9.33 -9.49
C ASN A 169 13.89 -7.89 -9.64
N GLU A 170 14.03 -7.43 -10.87
CA GLU A 170 14.41 -6.06 -11.15
C GLU A 170 13.23 -5.10 -10.92
N THR A 171 12.75 -5.00 -9.68
CA THR A 171 11.79 -3.99 -9.26
C THR A 171 12.49 -2.94 -8.42
N ALA A 172 12.06 -1.68 -8.44
CA ALA A 172 12.63 -0.63 -7.59
C ALA A 172 12.49 -0.95 -6.10
N ALA A 173 11.48 -1.72 -5.72
CA ALA A 173 11.29 -2.24 -4.37
C ALA A 173 12.32 -3.32 -4.02
N ALA A 174 12.68 -4.20 -4.97
CA ALA A 174 13.68 -5.23 -4.78
C ALA A 174 15.07 -4.62 -4.50
N TRP A 175 15.42 -3.55 -5.19
CA TRP A 175 16.70 -2.86 -5.01
C TRP A 175 16.80 -1.99 -3.76
N LYS A 176 15.68 -1.64 -3.14
CA LYS A 176 15.64 -0.78 -1.94
C LYS A 176 15.26 -1.53 -0.66
N HIS A 177 14.55 -2.67 -0.77
CA HIS A 177 13.91 -3.29 0.41
C HIS A 177 13.97 -4.82 0.47
N ASN A 178 14.37 -5.51 -0.61
CA ASN A 178 14.50 -6.96 -0.59
C ASN A 178 15.97 -7.37 -0.50
N ILE A 179 16.27 -8.36 0.31
CA ILE A 179 17.56 -9.03 0.32
C ILE A 179 17.61 -9.91 -0.93
N GLU A 180 18.39 -9.48 -1.91
CA GLU A 180 18.56 -10.18 -3.19
C GLU A 180 19.97 -10.75 -3.25
N GLU A 181 20.08 -12.06 -3.33
CA GLU A 181 21.35 -12.77 -3.50
C GLU A 181 21.43 -13.32 -4.93
N PHE A 182 22.52 -13.04 -5.62
CA PHE A 182 22.85 -13.72 -6.85
C PHE A 182 24.34 -14.08 -6.94
N LYS A 183 24.62 -15.16 -7.65
CA LYS A 183 25.98 -15.65 -7.88
C LYS A 183 26.42 -15.28 -9.27
N VAL A 184 27.70 -14.93 -9.40
CA VAL A 184 28.35 -14.57 -10.66
C VAL A 184 29.26 -15.70 -11.09
N PHE A 185 29.12 -16.12 -12.33
CA PHE A 185 29.94 -17.16 -12.95
C PHE A 185 30.76 -16.57 -14.12
N ARG A 186 32.01 -16.94 -14.19
CA ARG A 186 32.99 -16.42 -15.17
C ARG A 186 33.36 -17.48 -16.18
N SER A 187 33.35 -17.15 -17.49
CA SER A 187 33.65 -18.10 -18.57
C SER A 187 35.11 -18.51 -18.63
N TRP A 188 36.01 -17.70 -18.07
CA TRP A 188 37.46 -17.98 -18.06
C TRP A 188 37.90 -18.83 -16.85
N GLU A 189 37.04 -19.10 -15.95
CA GLU A 189 37.27 -20.00 -14.83
C GLU A 189 36.67 -21.38 -15.12
N PRO A 190 37.40 -22.50 -14.88
CA PRO A 190 36.93 -23.84 -15.24
C PRO A 190 35.58 -24.23 -14.65
N GLU A 191 35.31 -23.85 -13.38
CA GLU A 191 34.04 -24.11 -12.69
C GLU A 191 32.93 -23.16 -13.17
N GLY A 192 33.25 -21.89 -13.35
CA GLY A 192 32.34 -20.87 -13.83
C GLY A 192 31.88 -21.10 -15.26
N ALA A 193 32.81 -21.52 -16.14
CA ALA A 193 32.53 -21.82 -17.55
C ALA A 193 31.41 -22.85 -17.77
N LYS A 194 31.23 -23.79 -16.85
CA LYS A 194 30.16 -24.79 -16.91
C LYS A 194 28.80 -24.12 -16.70
N TRP A 195 28.70 -23.22 -15.71
CA TRP A 195 27.45 -22.51 -15.39
C TRP A 195 27.12 -21.46 -16.44
N VAL A 196 28.10 -20.71 -16.93
CA VAL A 196 27.91 -19.78 -18.06
C VAL A 196 27.32 -20.50 -19.29
N ARG A 197 27.83 -21.70 -19.63
CA ARG A 197 27.27 -22.52 -20.73
C ARG A 197 25.85 -23.00 -20.42
N HIS A 198 25.58 -23.36 -19.19
CA HIS A 198 24.22 -23.76 -18.75
C HIS A 198 23.25 -22.62 -18.95
N ASP A 199 23.55 -21.44 -18.40
CA ASP A 199 22.72 -20.23 -18.45
C ASP A 199 22.52 -19.77 -19.90
N GLN A 200 23.57 -19.79 -20.72
CA GLN A 200 23.47 -19.51 -22.16
C GLN A 200 22.56 -20.51 -22.88
N GLY A 201 22.69 -21.80 -22.57
CA GLY A 201 21.82 -22.83 -23.13
C GLY A 201 20.36 -22.64 -22.67
N GLN A 202 20.15 -22.19 -21.46
CA GLN A 202 18.82 -21.85 -20.93
C GLN A 202 18.24 -20.64 -21.70
N PHE A 203 18.99 -19.56 -21.84
CA PHE A 203 18.55 -18.37 -22.58
C PHE A 203 18.17 -18.72 -24.02
N GLU A 204 19.00 -19.44 -24.74
CA GLU A 204 18.77 -19.79 -26.16
C GLU A 204 17.53 -20.70 -26.32
N ARG A 205 17.25 -21.58 -25.36
CA ARG A 205 16.00 -22.39 -25.36
C ARG A 205 14.75 -21.54 -25.30
N TYR A 206 14.75 -20.45 -24.56
CA TYR A 206 13.61 -19.54 -24.48
C TYR A 206 13.61 -18.48 -25.59
N TRP A 207 14.79 -18.13 -26.09
CA TRP A 207 14.90 -17.25 -27.24
C TRP A 207 14.31 -17.85 -28.51
N LYS A 208 14.61 -19.13 -28.75
CA LYS A 208 14.11 -19.93 -29.88
C LYS A 208 13.58 -21.28 -29.36
N PRO A 209 12.36 -21.33 -28.77
CA PRO A 209 11.85 -22.58 -28.24
C PRO A 209 11.65 -23.61 -29.34
N SER A 210 12.08 -24.85 -29.09
CA SER A 210 11.78 -26.01 -29.94
C SER A 210 10.35 -26.49 -29.71
N GLY A 211 9.81 -27.33 -30.62
CA GLY A 211 8.41 -27.74 -30.64
C GLY A 211 7.84 -28.35 -29.35
N ASP A 212 8.68 -28.90 -28.48
CA ASP A 212 8.30 -29.59 -27.24
C ASP A 212 8.33 -28.70 -25.99
N MET A 213 8.63 -27.39 -26.14
CA MET A 213 8.65 -26.47 -25.02
C MET A 213 7.23 -26.02 -24.62
N PRO A 214 6.96 -25.88 -23.30
CA PRO A 214 5.64 -25.43 -22.82
C PRO A 214 5.35 -23.95 -23.13
N TYR A 215 6.26 -23.25 -23.78
CA TYR A 215 6.15 -21.85 -24.17
C TYR A 215 6.42 -21.64 -25.65
N ILE A 216 5.75 -20.66 -26.25
CA ILE A 216 6.10 -20.10 -27.55
C ILE A 216 6.78 -18.73 -27.31
N SER A 217 7.77 -18.40 -28.13
CA SER A 217 8.46 -17.11 -28.09
C SER A 217 7.97 -16.24 -29.25
N ARG A 218 7.43 -15.09 -28.94
CA ARG A 218 6.89 -14.13 -29.91
C ARG A 218 7.69 -12.83 -29.88
N PRO A 219 7.91 -12.15 -31.01
CA PRO A 219 8.38 -10.76 -31.00
C PRO A 219 7.38 -9.86 -30.29
N LEU A 220 7.82 -8.70 -29.87
CA LEU A 220 6.94 -7.66 -29.34
C LEU A 220 5.92 -7.25 -30.41
N PRO A 221 4.59 -7.24 -30.15
CA PRO A 221 3.58 -6.84 -31.11
C PRO A 221 3.82 -5.45 -31.69
N ASP A 222 3.55 -5.27 -32.99
CA ASP A 222 3.84 -4.02 -33.71
C ASP A 222 3.21 -2.80 -33.06
N LYS A 223 1.97 -2.89 -32.57
CA LYS A 223 1.27 -1.80 -31.90
C LYS A 223 2.00 -1.31 -30.64
N ILE A 224 2.56 -2.24 -29.86
CA ILE A 224 3.33 -1.93 -28.63
C ILE A 224 4.67 -1.32 -29.03
N ARG A 225 5.32 -1.93 -30.02
CA ARG A 225 6.58 -1.43 -30.55
C ARG A 225 6.44 0.01 -31.05
N GLU A 226 5.40 0.31 -31.83
CA GLU A 226 5.11 1.66 -32.34
C GLU A 226 4.87 2.66 -31.19
N SER A 227 4.11 2.29 -30.18
CA SER A 227 3.86 3.14 -28.98
C SER A 227 5.15 3.44 -28.22
N LEU A 228 6.02 2.42 -28.02
CA LEU A 228 7.32 2.63 -27.38
C LEU A 228 8.25 3.48 -28.21
N VAL A 229 8.35 3.22 -29.53
CA VAL A 229 9.20 3.98 -30.45
C VAL A 229 8.78 5.43 -30.56
N ALA A 230 7.49 5.74 -30.39
CA ALA A 230 6.98 7.11 -30.44
C ALA A 230 7.56 8.03 -29.36
N VAL A 231 8.02 7.48 -28.22
CA VAL A 231 8.67 8.25 -27.14
C VAL A 231 10.19 8.28 -27.27
N ALA A 232 10.78 7.64 -28.27
CA ALA A 232 12.21 7.62 -28.49
C ALA A 232 12.74 9.02 -28.84
N PRO A 233 13.88 9.46 -28.27
CA PRO A 233 14.51 10.73 -28.66
C PRO A 233 15.14 10.60 -30.05
N ASP A 234 15.32 11.73 -30.71
CA ASP A 234 16.01 11.78 -32.00
C ASP A 234 17.49 11.42 -31.86
N ASP A 235 18.11 11.83 -30.76
CA ASP A 235 19.51 11.60 -30.44
C ASP A 235 19.65 10.99 -29.03
N PHE A 236 20.42 9.90 -28.94
CA PHE A 236 20.74 9.22 -27.67
C PHE A 236 21.55 10.10 -26.72
N GLU A 237 22.45 10.93 -27.26
CA GLU A 237 23.29 11.84 -26.49
C GLU A 237 22.51 12.97 -25.81
N SER A 238 21.26 13.19 -26.22
CA SER A 238 20.34 14.16 -25.59
C SER A 238 19.76 13.67 -24.26
N LEU A 239 19.98 12.41 -23.89
CA LEU A 239 19.49 11.80 -22.67
C LEU A 239 20.49 11.98 -21.52
N GLU A 240 20.03 12.49 -20.39
CA GLU A 240 20.82 12.63 -19.16
C GLU A 240 20.94 11.27 -18.43
N LEU A 241 21.63 10.30 -19.08
CA LEU A 241 21.84 8.96 -18.52
C LEU A 241 23.10 8.89 -17.64
N ASP A 242 24.02 9.84 -17.79
CA ASP A 242 25.36 9.87 -17.19
C ASP A 242 25.55 10.92 -16.12
N GLU A 243 24.55 11.66 -15.74
CA GLU A 243 24.74 12.33 -14.48
C GLU A 243 25.13 11.24 -13.48
N PRO A 244 26.38 11.31 -12.94
CA PRO A 244 26.64 10.56 -11.75
C PRO A 244 25.57 11.12 -10.81
N VAL A 245 24.50 10.38 -10.59
CA VAL A 245 23.75 10.57 -9.36
C VAL A 245 24.85 10.45 -8.33
N SER A 246 25.39 11.61 -7.94
CA SER A 246 26.31 11.68 -6.84
C SER A 246 25.59 10.93 -5.75
N ILE A 247 26.08 9.73 -5.40
CA ILE A 247 25.53 8.94 -4.30
C ILE A 247 25.50 9.80 -3.04
N ALA A 248 26.25 10.88 -3.02
CA ALA A 248 26.18 12.00 -2.08
C ALA A 248 24.94 12.91 -2.27
N SER A 249 24.19 12.82 -3.39
CA SER A 249 22.94 13.61 -3.63
C SER A 249 21.67 12.76 -3.72
N LEU A 250 21.76 11.42 -3.75
CA LEU A 250 20.66 10.62 -3.24
C LEU A 250 20.76 10.73 -1.71
N PRO A 251 19.75 11.26 -1.03
CA PRO A 251 19.78 11.24 0.41
C PRO A 251 19.97 9.79 0.84
N VAL A 252 21.15 9.48 1.39
CA VAL A 252 21.41 8.23 2.12
C VAL A 252 20.57 8.35 3.37
N GLY A 253 19.36 7.87 3.29
CA GLY A 253 18.36 8.01 4.34
C GLY A 253 16.96 8.23 3.74
N PRO A 254 15.95 8.09 4.54
CA PRO A 254 14.59 8.42 4.14
C PRO A 254 14.55 9.89 3.67
N PRO A 255 13.74 10.28 2.65
CA PRO A 255 13.66 11.65 2.14
C PRO A 255 13.55 12.66 3.29
N PRO A 256 14.05 13.89 3.21
CA PRO A 256 13.98 14.85 4.33
C PRO A 256 12.55 15.02 4.83
N LEU A 257 12.37 15.29 6.11
CA LEU A 257 11.05 15.60 6.64
C LEU A 257 10.50 16.83 5.92
N ARG A 258 9.22 16.82 5.64
CA ARG A 258 8.50 18.01 5.20
C ARG A 258 8.42 19.01 6.36
N ASP A 259 8.28 20.31 6.05
CA ASP A 259 8.26 21.36 7.06
C ASP A 259 7.27 21.07 8.20
N TYR A 260 6.03 20.69 7.87
CA TYR A 260 5.02 20.34 8.88
C TYR A 260 5.39 19.12 9.74
N GLN A 261 6.18 18.19 9.22
CA GLN A 261 6.66 17.03 10.00
C GLN A 261 7.78 17.48 10.94
N THR A 262 8.66 18.38 10.48
CA THR A 262 9.69 19.01 11.32
C THR A 262 9.04 19.81 12.44
N GLU A 263 8.04 20.64 12.13
CA GLU A 263 7.27 21.38 13.13
C GLU A 263 6.65 20.45 14.19
N ALA A 264 6.11 19.31 13.77
CA ALA A 264 5.52 18.34 14.69
C ALA A 264 6.56 17.74 15.64
N VAL A 265 7.76 17.42 15.14
CA VAL A 265 8.88 16.91 15.95
C VAL A 265 9.32 17.97 16.96
N GLU A 266 9.53 19.20 16.51
CA GLU A 266 9.98 20.30 17.38
C GLU A 266 8.92 20.66 18.44
N ALA A 267 7.63 20.63 18.09
CA ALA A 267 6.54 20.83 19.04
C ALA A 267 6.56 19.75 20.15
N TRP A 268 6.75 18.49 19.79
CA TRP A 268 6.84 17.40 20.74
C TRP A 268 8.08 17.50 21.65
N ILE A 269 9.22 17.92 21.11
CA ILE A 269 10.45 18.14 21.88
C ILE A 269 10.27 19.32 22.87
N SER A 270 9.64 20.41 22.43
CA SER A 270 9.43 21.61 23.26
C SER A 270 8.52 21.36 24.46
N GLU A 271 7.61 20.41 24.34
CA GLU A 271 6.71 19.94 25.40
C GLU A 271 7.33 18.80 26.26
N GLY A 272 8.67 18.70 26.27
CA GLY A 272 9.39 17.73 27.09
C GLY A 272 9.27 16.30 26.62
N MET A 273 9.11 16.08 25.31
CA MET A 273 8.91 14.79 24.68
C MET A 273 7.64 14.05 25.16
N GLN A 274 6.59 14.80 25.43
CA GLN A 274 5.28 14.26 25.82
C GLN A 274 4.20 14.97 25.02
N GLY A 275 3.36 14.18 24.30
CA GLY A 275 2.29 14.76 23.51
C GLY A 275 1.69 13.83 22.46
N ILE A 276 0.52 14.23 21.99
CA ILE A 276 -0.16 13.61 20.85
C ILE A 276 0.12 14.46 19.60
N LEU A 277 0.56 13.81 18.54
CA LEU A 277 0.57 14.38 17.19
C LEU A 277 -0.75 13.98 16.52
N GLU A 278 -1.66 14.94 16.40
CA GLU A 278 -2.89 14.79 15.66
C GLU A 278 -2.64 15.13 14.19
N MET A 279 -2.45 14.11 13.38
CA MET A 279 -2.13 14.27 11.96
C MET A 279 -3.08 13.43 11.11
N ALA A 280 -3.58 13.98 10.00
CA ALA A 280 -4.46 13.29 9.08
C ALA A 280 -3.82 11.97 8.56
N THR A 281 -4.65 10.99 8.24
CA THR A 281 -4.17 9.72 7.66
C THR A 281 -3.50 9.96 6.30
N GLY A 282 -2.33 9.37 6.06
CA GLY A 282 -1.59 9.55 4.82
C GLY A 282 -0.58 10.71 4.81
N THR A 283 -0.46 11.48 5.90
CA THR A 283 0.48 12.62 6.01
C THR A 283 1.86 12.23 6.56
N GLY A 284 2.14 10.94 6.73
CA GLY A 284 3.45 10.46 7.15
C GLY A 284 3.68 10.45 8.67
N LYS A 285 2.64 10.21 9.49
CA LYS A 285 2.75 10.05 10.96
C LYS A 285 3.90 9.14 11.39
N THR A 286 4.00 7.97 10.76
CA THR A 286 5.05 6.97 11.07
C THR A 286 6.44 7.54 10.86
N ARG A 287 6.64 8.30 9.78
CA ARG A 287 7.91 8.94 9.47
C ARG A 287 8.27 10.03 10.47
N THR A 288 7.30 10.86 10.84
CA THR A 288 7.46 11.86 11.90
C THR A 288 7.86 11.18 13.22
N ALA A 289 7.24 10.04 13.54
CA ALA A 289 7.57 9.28 14.73
C ALA A 289 8.98 8.67 14.70
N LEU A 290 9.48 8.23 13.54
CA LEU A 290 10.87 7.75 13.40
C LEU A 290 11.88 8.85 13.79
N GLU A 291 11.65 10.08 13.36
CA GLU A 291 12.49 11.19 13.75
C GLU A 291 12.38 11.49 15.25
N CYS A 292 11.17 11.44 15.83
CA CYS A 292 10.99 11.56 17.28
C CYS A 292 11.78 10.48 18.05
N ILE A 293 11.75 9.23 17.57
CA ILE A 293 12.52 8.12 18.15
C ILE A 293 14.02 8.41 18.06
N SER A 294 14.50 8.84 16.89
CA SER A 294 15.92 9.18 16.68
C SER A 294 16.36 10.31 17.62
N ARG A 295 15.57 11.39 17.73
CA ARG A 295 15.87 12.51 18.65
C ARG A 295 15.88 12.08 20.11
N PHE A 296 14.97 11.19 20.52
CA PHE A 296 14.95 10.63 21.87
C PHE A 296 16.18 9.77 22.16
N GLN A 297 16.59 8.91 21.22
CA GLN A 297 17.77 8.07 21.35
C GLN A 297 19.05 8.92 21.43
N ASN A 298 19.20 9.89 20.53
CA ASN A 298 20.35 10.78 20.50
C ASN A 298 20.46 11.66 21.77
N GLY A 299 19.37 11.92 22.46
CA GLY A 299 19.31 12.65 23.73
C GLY A 299 19.50 11.77 24.98
N SER A 300 19.78 10.47 24.82
CA SER A 300 19.85 9.50 25.92
C SER A 300 21.10 8.62 25.79
N ASP A 301 21.88 8.45 26.84
CA ASP A 301 23.02 7.48 26.84
C ASP A 301 22.55 6.05 26.58
N ARG A 302 21.42 5.68 27.16
CA ARG A 302 20.75 4.41 26.95
C ARG A 302 19.25 4.56 27.00
N SER A 303 18.57 3.90 26.07
CA SER A 303 17.12 4.00 25.99
C SER A 303 16.43 2.71 25.56
N LEU A 304 15.17 2.61 25.93
CA LEU A 304 14.23 1.65 25.40
C LEU A 304 13.04 2.40 24.77
N THR A 305 12.79 2.19 23.51
CA THR A 305 11.58 2.62 22.83
C THR A 305 10.60 1.45 22.74
N VAL A 306 9.36 1.66 23.13
CA VAL A 306 8.27 0.70 22.99
C VAL A 306 7.27 1.29 22.00
N VAL A 307 7.13 0.65 20.85
CA VAL A 307 6.12 0.99 19.84
C VAL A 307 4.91 0.07 20.03
N THR A 308 3.74 0.64 20.28
CA THR A 308 2.49 -0.11 20.40
C THR A 308 1.61 0.10 19.18
N ALA A 309 1.07 -0.98 18.62
CA ALA A 309 0.14 -0.96 17.50
C ALA A 309 -1.16 -1.71 17.85
N PRO A 310 -2.33 -1.30 17.29
CA PRO A 310 -3.60 -1.95 17.60
C PRO A 310 -3.65 -3.41 17.14
N PHE A 311 -3.07 -3.73 15.99
CA PHE A 311 -3.11 -5.06 15.37
C PHE A 311 -1.72 -5.55 14.96
N GLN A 312 -1.58 -6.88 14.85
CA GLN A 312 -0.31 -7.52 14.51
C GLN A 312 0.22 -7.09 13.13
N HIS A 313 -0.64 -6.92 12.12
CA HIS A 313 -0.19 -6.51 10.79
C HIS A 313 0.38 -5.08 10.78
N ILE A 314 -0.16 -4.15 11.60
CA ILE A 314 0.42 -2.82 11.78
C ILE A 314 1.76 -2.92 12.53
N ALA A 315 1.82 -3.77 13.55
CA ALA A 315 3.07 -4.02 14.26
C ALA A 315 4.16 -4.63 13.33
N THR A 316 3.77 -5.48 12.36
CA THR A 316 4.68 -6.00 11.34
C THR A 316 5.17 -4.89 10.40
N GLN A 317 4.32 -3.94 10.00
CA GLN A 317 4.77 -2.75 9.25
C GLN A 317 5.78 -1.92 10.05
N TRP A 318 5.54 -1.70 11.34
CA TRP A 318 6.51 -1.03 12.21
C TRP A 318 7.84 -1.76 12.27
N ARG A 319 7.83 -3.08 12.37
CA ARG A 319 9.05 -3.91 12.33
C ARG A 319 9.85 -3.67 11.05
N GLN A 320 9.20 -3.67 9.89
CA GLN A 320 9.85 -3.44 8.60
C GLN A 320 10.45 -2.03 8.52
N ILE A 321 9.70 -1.02 8.96
CA ILE A 321 10.13 0.39 8.94
C ILE A 321 11.30 0.65 9.90
N LEU A 322 11.33 -0.04 11.03
CA LEU A 322 12.38 0.05 12.06
C LEU A 322 13.56 -0.91 11.80
N GLY A 323 13.63 -1.55 10.64
CA GLY A 323 14.59 -2.62 10.33
C GLY A 323 16.02 -2.30 10.75
N ASP A 324 16.51 -1.10 10.46
CA ASP A 324 17.87 -0.62 10.80
C ASP A 324 18.12 -0.53 12.32
N MET A 325 17.05 -0.46 13.13
CA MET A 325 17.12 -0.42 14.59
C MET A 325 17.03 -1.82 15.23
N ASP A 326 16.92 -2.89 14.42
CA ASP A 326 16.80 -4.29 14.81
C ASP A 326 15.77 -4.49 15.96
N PRO A 327 14.47 -4.22 15.69
CA PRO A 327 13.45 -4.25 16.72
C PRO A 327 13.12 -5.67 17.18
N VAL A 328 12.90 -5.85 18.47
CA VAL A 328 12.41 -7.11 19.05
C VAL A 328 10.89 -7.08 19.14
N CYS A 329 10.23 -8.05 18.52
CA CYS A 329 8.77 -8.05 18.38
C CYS A 329 8.09 -9.09 19.27
N SER A 330 6.90 -8.75 19.78
CA SER A 330 6.12 -9.67 20.64
C SER A 330 5.48 -10.84 19.88
N PHE A 331 5.55 -10.83 18.56
CA PHE A 331 4.93 -11.82 17.67
C PHE A 331 5.93 -12.67 16.88
N ASP A 332 7.26 -12.45 17.05
CA ASP A 332 8.31 -13.22 16.36
C ASP A 332 8.38 -14.68 16.79
N SER A 333 7.98 -14.97 18.00
CA SER A 333 7.95 -16.34 18.53
C SER A 333 6.94 -16.46 19.68
N GLY A 334 6.47 -17.67 19.95
CA GLY A 334 5.63 -17.94 21.12
C GLY A 334 6.31 -17.62 22.47
N ASN A 335 7.63 -17.40 22.48
CA ASN A 335 8.43 -17.11 23.68
C ASN A 335 8.94 -15.65 23.73
N TRP A 336 8.12 -14.69 23.32
CA TRP A 336 8.46 -13.28 23.30
C TRP A 336 9.04 -12.75 24.62
N LYS A 337 8.60 -13.29 25.78
CA LYS A 337 9.12 -12.92 27.11
C LYS A 337 10.61 -13.16 27.24
N SER A 338 11.10 -14.29 26.70
CA SER A 338 12.53 -14.63 26.70
C SER A 338 13.31 -13.70 25.79
N ASN A 339 12.78 -13.41 24.58
CA ASN A 339 13.43 -12.53 23.63
C ASN A 339 13.62 -11.12 24.20
N PHE A 340 12.60 -10.58 24.87
CA PHE A 340 12.69 -9.27 25.52
C PHE A 340 13.69 -9.26 26.70
N ARG A 341 13.73 -10.33 27.52
CA ARG A 341 14.75 -10.44 28.57
C ARG A 341 16.17 -10.53 28.02
N ASN A 342 16.35 -11.28 26.93
CA ASN A 342 17.64 -11.42 26.28
C ASN A 342 18.11 -10.08 25.71
N SER A 343 17.22 -9.32 25.06
CA SER A 343 17.55 -7.99 24.54
C SER A 343 17.97 -7.01 25.65
N LEU A 344 17.33 -7.05 26.83
CA LEU A 344 17.77 -6.26 27.98
C LEU A 344 19.18 -6.68 28.49
N THR A 345 19.60 -7.92 28.28
CA THR A 345 20.94 -8.35 28.62
C THR A 345 21.98 -7.70 27.73
N HIS A 346 21.68 -7.50 26.44
CA HIS A 346 22.56 -6.79 25.50
C HIS A 346 22.80 -5.33 25.92
N LEU A 347 21.79 -4.65 26.47
CA LEU A 347 21.95 -3.33 27.08
C LEU A 347 22.84 -3.37 28.33
N LYS A 348 22.66 -4.38 29.21
CA LYS A 348 23.45 -4.54 30.44
C LYS A 348 24.91 -4.80 30.14
N THR A 349 25.21 -5.53 29.08
CA THR A 349 26.58 -5.89 28.66
C THR A 349 27.20 -4.87 27.71
N PHE A 350 26.56 -3.70 27.48
CA PHE A 350 27.05 -2.64 26.61
C PHE A 350 27.26 -3.08 25.14
N GLN A 351 26.55 -4.10 24.71
CA GLN A 351 26.54 -4.53 23.30
C GLN A 351 25.66 -3.62 22.44
N ARG A 352 24.69 -2.94 23.09
CA ARG A 352 23.80 -1.94 22.47
C ARG A 352 23.49 -0.85 23.49
N ASP A 353 23.33 0.39 23.01
CA ASP A 353 22.93 1.53 23.85
C ASP A 353 21.41 1.78 23.74
N HIS A 354 20.79 1.42 22.61
CA HIS A 354 19.38 1.63 22.37
C HIS A 354 18.69 0.33 21.98
N LEU A 355 17.47 0.12 22.47
CA LEU A 355 16.58 -0.97 22.09
C LEU A 355 15.25 -0.43 21.58
N VAL A 356 14.63 -1.16 20.65
CA VAL A 356 13.26 -0.94 20.21
C VAL A 356 12.46 -2.23 20.38
N TRP A 357 11.32 -2.12 21.07
CA TRP A 357 10.35 -3.20 21.19
C TRP A 357 9.08 -2.85 20.43
N VAL A 358 8.57 -3.76 19.59
CA VAL A 358 7.31 -3.61 18.89
C VAL A 358 6.29 -4.59 19.48
N VAL A 359 5.20 -4.07 19.99
CA VAL A 359 4.19 -4.86 20.70
C VAL A 359 2.77 -4.49 20.25
N VAL A 360 1.86 -5.46 20.22
CA VAL A 360 0.44 -5.16 20.05
C VAL A 360 -0.16 -4.64 21.35
N GLN A 361 -1.16 -3.75 21.29
CA GLN A 361 -1.76 -3.10 22.46
C GLN A 361 -2.24 -4.10 23.52
N ASN A 362 -2.73 -5.28 23.10
CA ASN A 362 -3.12 -6.35 24.00
C ASN A 362 -1.93 -6.88 24.82
N THR A 363 -0.78 -7.11 24.20
CA THR A 363 0.45 -7.52 24.88
C THR A 363 0.98 -6.40 25.78
N ALA A 364 0.99 -5.16 25.29
CA ALA A 364 1.44 -4.00 26.06
C ALA A 364 0.67 -3.79 27.37
N SER A 365 -0.60 -4.20 27.40
CA SER A 365 -1.49 -4.10 28.57
C SER A 365 -1.42 -5.31 29.51
N SER A 366 -0.67 -6.36 29.12
CA SER A 366 -0.55 -7.59 29.93
C SER A 366 0.31 -7.37 31.17
N LYS A 367 -0.02 -8.07 32.25
CA LYS A 367 0.74 -7.99 33.51
C LYS A 367 2.22 -8.35 33.31
N GLU A 368 2.46 -9.37 32.53
CA GLU A 368 3.80 -9.88 32.24
C GLU A 368 4.66 -8.87 31.48
N PHE A 369 4.07 -8.13 30.55
CA PHE A 369 4.79 -7.08 29.84
C PHE A 369 5.12 -5.90 30.76
N LEU A 370 4.17 -5.49 31.61
CA LEU A 370 4.40 -4.42 32.58
C LEU A 370 5.51 -4.77 33.59
N GLU A 371 5.58 -6.01 34.05
CA GLU A 371 6.68 -6.49 34.91
C GLU A 371 8.05 -6.41 34.20
N LEU A 372 8.10 -6.75 32.90
CA LEU A 372 9.32 -6.61 32.10
C LEU A 372 9.70 -5.14 31.92
N LEU A 373 8.72 -4.27 31.69
CA LEU A 373 8.91 -2.82 31.52
C LEU A 373 9.50 -2.18 32.79
N GLU A 374 9.01 -2.57 33.98
CA GLU A 374 9.58 -2.14 35.26
C GLU A 374 11.02 -2.62 35.44
N SER A 375 11.33 -3.82 34.98
CA SER A 375 12.71 -4.33 34.97
C SER A 375 13.60 -3.54 34.00
N ALA A 376 13.08 -3.17 32.83
CA ALA A 376 13.79 -2.37 31.85
C ALA A 376 14.11 -0.98 32.39
N LYS A 377 13.16 -0.32 33.08
CA LYS A 377 13.37 0.99 33.72
C LYS A 377 14.57 1.03 34.63
N LYS A 378 14.79 -0.02 35.39
CA LYS A 378 15.96 -0.14 36.28
C LYS A 378 17.30 -0.28 35.53
N THR A 379 17.22 -0.65 34.24
CA THR A 379 18.40 -0.89 33.41
C THR A 379 18.78 0.34 32.58
N VAL A 380 17.80 1.05 32.01
CA VAL A 380 18.06 2.09 30.99
C VAL A 380 17.74 3.52 31.44
N GLY A 381 17.00 3.74 32.48
CA GLY A 381 16.65 5.11 32.91
C GLY A 381 15.68 5.87 31.99
N SER A 382 15.84 5.80 30.67
CA SER A 382 15.03 6.52 29.67
C SER A 382 14.15 5.57 28.86
N LEU A 383 12.83 5.71 28.96
CA LEU A 383 11.84 4.90 28.26
C LEU A 383 10.88 5.80 27.46
N LEU A 384 10.71 5.50 26.17
CA LEU A 384 9.75 6.15 25.29
C LEU A 384 8.61 5.17 24.96
N LEU A 385 7.35 5.62 25.10
CA LEU A 385 6.20 4.97 24.49
C LEU A 385 5.84 5.70 23.20
N VAL A 386 5.74 4.96 22.10
CA VAL A 386 5.11 5.40 20.86
C VAL A 386 3.79 4.65 20.71
N GLY A 387 2.69 5.34 20.86
CA GLY A 387 1.35 4.77 20.67
C GLY A 387 0.84 5.04 19.26
N ASP A 388 0.91 4.06 18.37
CA ASP A 388 0.26 4.17 17.07
C ASP A 388 -1.24 3.91 17.23
N GLU A 389 -2.06 4.72 16.52
CA GLU A 389 -3.49 4.82 16.76
C GLU A 389 -3.78 4.95 18.27
N ALA A 390 -3.12 5.95 18.89
CA ALA A 390 -3.08 6.15 20.34
C ALA A 390 -4.46 6.16 21.01
N HIS A 391 -5.51 6.55 20.26
CA HIS A 391 -6.89 6.52 20.74
C HIS A 391 -7.32 5.12 21.22
N GLY A 392 -6.73 4.04 20.69
CA GLY A 392 -6.99 2.68 21.13
C GLY A 392 -6.59 2.44 22.59
N LEU A 393 -5.50 3.08 23.04
CA LEU A 393 -4.98 2.94 24.40
C LEU A 393 -5.93 3.51 25.48
N GLY A 394 -6.83 4.43 25.12
CA GLY A 394 -7.85 4.94 26.02
C GLY A 394 -8.97 3.93 26.36
N ALA A 395 -9.05 2.79 25.64
CA ALA A 395 -10.00 1.75 26.01
C ALA A 395 -9.66 1.13 27.36
N ARG A 396 -10.68 0.86 28.19
CA ARG A 396 -10.52 0.28 29.53
C ARG A 396 -9.61 -0.97 29.55
N VAL A 397 -9.68 -1.79 28.50
CA VAL A 397 -8.87 -3.02 28.35
C VAL A 397 -7.40 -2.69 28.11
N PHE A 398 -7.09 -1.61 27.37
CA PHE A 398 -5.74 -1.26 26.95
C PHE A 398 -5.11 -0.12 27.78
N SER A 399 -5.86 0.52 28.66
CA SER A 399 -5.39 1.65 29.47
C SER A 399 -4.19 1.33 30.36
N ARG A 400 -3.99 0.05 30.73
CA ARG A 400 -2.82 -0.39 31.51
C ARG A 400 -1.49 -0.20 30.76
N ALA A 401 -1.51 -0.16 29.41
CA ALA A 401 -0.30 0.12 28.63
C ALA A 401 0.20 1.56 28.87
N MET A 402 -0.67 2.47 29.29
CA MET A 402 -0.33 3.85 29.66
C MET A 402 0.32 3.88 31.07
N SER A 403 1.48 3.27 31.18
CA SER A 403 2.23 3.17 32.44
C SER A 403 3.02 4.45 32.75
N PRO A 404 3.09 4.91 34.00
CA PRO A 404 3.91 6.03 34.42
C PRO A 404 5.43 5.76 34.34
N VAL A 405 5.84 4.54 34.02
CA VAL A 405 7.24 4.14 33.83
C VAL A 405 7.91 4.91 32.67
N TYR A 406 7.15 5.27 31.64
CA TYR A 406 7.66 5.99 30.49
C TYR A 406 8.02 7.44 30.84
N SER A 407 9.27 7.82 30.53
CA SER A 407 9.79 9.18 30.70
C SER A 407 9.41 10.11 29.52
N ALA A 408 9.25 9.53 28.33
CA ALA A 408 8.78 10.21 27.14
C ALA A 408 7.56 9.47 26.53
N ARG A 409 6.65 10.20 25.89
CA ARG A 409 5.38 9.66 25.41
C ARG A 409 4.99 10.35 24.10
N LEU A 410 4.81 9.56 23.07
CA LEU A 410 4.39 10.01 21.74
C LEU A 410 3.10 9.30 21.33
N GLY A 411 2.01 10.01 21.24
CA GLY A 411 0.75 9.52 20.70
C GLY A 411 0.61 9.91 19.23
N LEU A 412 0.28 8.97 18.36
CA LEU A 412 0.01 9.20 16.94
C LEU A 412 -1.46 8.87 16.67
N THR A 413 -2.22 9.81 16.14
CA THR A 413 -3.61 9.57 15.76
C THR A 413 -4.10 10.64 14.79
N ALA A 414 -5.12 10.32 13.98
CA ALA A 414 -5.84 11.31 13.20
C ALA A 414 -7.06 11.89 13.97
N THR A 415 -7.46 11.22 15.06
CA THR A 415 -8.65 11.58 15.86
C THR A 415 -8.41 11.19 17.30
N PRO A 416 -7.91 12.10 18.17
CA PRO A 416 -7.61 11.79 19.57
C PRO A 416 -8.88 11.57 20.40
N ALA A 417 -9.99 12.23 20.06
CA ALA A 417 -11.24 12.09 20.78
C ALA A 417 -11.87 10.70 20.55
N ARG A 418 -12.30 10.07 21.63
CA ARG A 418 -13.05 8.81 21.60
C ARG A 418 -14.54 9.13 21.69
N TRP A 419 -15.27 8.82 20.62
CA TRP A 419 -16.71 9.02 20.57
C TRP A 419 -17.40 8.12 21.60
N PHE A 420 -18.31 8.71 22.39
CA PHE A 420 -19.04 8.05 23.47
C PHE A 420 -18.17 7.50 24.61
N ASP A 421 -16.90 7.92 24.73
CA ASP A 421 -15.98 7.51 25.80
C ASP A 421 -15.17 8.72 26.27
N GLU A 422 -15.82 9.59 27.04
CA GLU A 422 -15.19 10.79 27.61
C GLU A 422 -14.09 10.42 28.63
N VAL A 423 -14.29 9.35 29.40
CA VAL A 423 -13.31 8.88 30.40
C VAL A 423 -12.03 8.42 29.70
N GLY A 424 -12.16 7.60 28.66
CA GLY A 424 -11.02 7.15 27.89
C GLY A 424 -10.32 8.30 27.16
N SER A 425 -11.07 9.27 26.62
CA SER A 425 -10.53 10.48 26.00
C SER A 425 -9.72 11.31 26.99
N LYS A 426 -10.27 11.54 28.19
CA LYS A 426 -9.59 12.26 29.26
C LYS A 426 -8.32 11.54 29.71
N SER A 427 -8.39 10.22 29.91
CA SER A 427 -7.23 9.41 30.31
C SER A 427 -6.07 9.49 29.29
N LEU A 428 -6.39 9.55 27.99
CA LEU A 428 -5.39 9.76 26.93
C LEU A 428 -4.75 11.14 27.04
N GLN A 429 -5.56 12.20 27.14
CA GLN A 429 -5.09 13.57 27.25
C GLN A 429 -4.22 13.76 28.49
N ASP A 430 -4.65 13.22 29.63
CA ASP A 430 -3.89 13.29 30.89
C ASP A 430 -2.56 12.54 30.78
N PHE A 431 -2.54 11.37 30.15
CA PHE A 431 -1.32 10.55 30.01
C PHE A 431 -0.31 11.15 29.03
N PHE A 432 -0.74 11.59 27.86
CA PHE A 432 0.14 12.17 26.84
C PHE A 432 0.38 13.68 27.01
N HIS A 433 -0.25 14.34 27.98
CA HIS A 433 -0.18 15.79 28.23
C HIS A 433 -0.83 16.63 27.11
N GLY A 434 -1.83 16.10 26.45
CA GLY A 434 -2.59 16.80 25.43
C GLY A 434 -2.10 16.61 23.99
N THR A 435 -2.78 17.28 23.07
CA THR A 435 -2.35 17.37 21.66
C THR A 435 -1.39 18.54 21.52
N VAL A 436 -0.14 18.26 21.10
CA VAL A 436 0.94 19.24 21.00
C VAL A 436 1.12 19.76 19.58
N TYR A 437 0.63 19.02 18.59
CA TYR A 437 0.65 19.42 17.19
C TYR A 437 -0.57 18.89 16.44
N GLU A 438 -1.15 19.74 15.56
CA GLU A 438 -2.29 19.41 14.73
C GLU A 438 -2.02 19.70 13.25
N PHE A 439 -2.12 18.64 12.41
CA PHE A 439 -2.11 18.74 10.96
C PHE A 439 -3.38 18.10 10.41
N SER A 440 -4.44 18.90 10.35
CA SER A 440 -5.79 18.45 9.95
C SER A 440 -5.86 18.02 8.48
N LEU A 441 -6.95 17.35 8.09
CA LEU A 441 -7.21 16.98 6.70
C LEU A 441 -7.23 18.22 5.79
N SER A 442 -7.89 19.31 6.22
CA SER A 442 -7.96 20.54 5.45
C SER A 442 -6.57 21.11 5.19
N LYS A 443 -5.69 21.12 6.21
CA LYS A 443 -4.29 21.50 6.03
C LYS A 443 -3.56 20.59 5.04
N ALA A 444 -3.78 19.27 5.14
CA ALA A 444 -3.13 18.29 4.27
C ALA A 444 -3.56 18.38 2.79
N LEU A 445 -4.75 18.91 2.52
CA LEU A 445 -5.27 19.15 1.17
C LEU A 445 -4.87 20.51 0.59
N THR A 446 -4.43 21.45 1.43
CA THR A 446 -4.12 22.84 1.01
C THR A 446 -2.66 23.19 1.15
N TRP A 447 -1.91 22.55 2.03
CA TRP A 447 -0.48 22.76 2.17
C TRP A 447 0.26 22.22 0.93
N VAL A 448 1.01 23.06 0.26
CA VAL A 448 1.76 22.68 -0.94
C VAL A 448 3.23 22.50 -0.55
N ASP A 449 3.78 21.34 -0.87
CA ASP A 449 5.18 21.02 -0.68
C ASP A 449 6.03 21.95 -1.56
N PRO A 450 6.94 22.77 -0.99
CA PRO A 450 7.75 23.70 -1.76
C PRO A 450 8.68 23.01 -2.79
N GLN A 451 9.03 21.75 -2.58
CA GLN A 451 9.95 20.99 -3.43
C GLN A 451 9.24 20.33 -4.60
N THR A 452 8.05 19.74 -4.34
CA THR A 452 7.31 18.97 -5.35
C THR A 452 6.17 19.76 -6.00
N GLY A 453 5.72 20.84 -5.38
CA GLY A 453 4.53 21.58 -5.81
C GLY A 453 3.21 20.85 -5.53
N GLU A 454 3.24 19.73 -4.82
CA GLU A 454 2.07 18.90 -4.54
C GLU A 454 1.62 18.98 -3.09
N THR A 455 0.34 18.68 -2.87
CA THR A 455 -0.21 18.53 -1.51
C THR A 455 0.06 17.11 -0.97
N PRO A 456 0.17 16.90 0.35
CA PRO A 456 0.36 15.58 0.94
C PRO A 456 -0.71 14.56 0.57
N LEU A 457 -1.93 15.01 0.33
CA LEU A 457 -3.08 14.21 -0.06
C LEU A 457 -3.65 14.68 -1.39
N ALA A 458 -4.20 13.77 -2.17
CA ALA A 458 -4.92 14.09 -3.39
C ALA A 458 -6.24 14.79 -3.06
N PRO A 459 -6.63 15.86 -3.77
CA PRO A 459 -7.94 16.45 -3.68
C PRO A 459 -9.01 15.43 -4.08
N TYR A 460 -10.27 15.66 -3.69
CA TYR A 460 -11.32 14.70 -3.97
C TYR A 460 -12.67 15.34 -4.28
N ASN A 461 -13.48 14.60 -5.02
CA ASN A 461 -14.90 14.85 -5.19
C ASN A 461 -15.70 13.89 -4.31
N TYR A 462 -16.79 14.38 -3.72
CA TYR A 462 -17.72 13.58 -2.93
C TYR A 462 -19.09 13.55 -3.59
N HIS A 463 -19.67 12.36 -3.72
CA HIS A 463 -20.94 12.11 -4.38
C HIS A 463 -21.89 11.38 -3.43
N PRO A 464 -22.74 12.09 -2.66
CA PRO A 464 -23.81 11.45 -1.91
C PRO A 464 -24.88 10.92 -2.86
N GLU A 465 -25.11 9.59 -2.83
CA GLU A 465 -26.16 8.89 -3.57
C GLU A 465 -27.30 8.59 -2.62
N PHE A 466 -28.42 9.26 -2.78
CA PHE A 466 -29.55 9.15 -1.88
C PHE A 466 -30.33 7.86 -2.10
N ILE A 467 -30.48 7.07 -1.04
CA ILE A 467 -31.13 5.76 -1.03
C ILE A 467 -32.33 5.81 -0.07
N ASP A 468 -33.48 5.31 -0.51
CA ASP A 468 -34.66 5.18 0.33
C ASP A 468 -34.60 3.93 1.22
N LEU A 469 -35.42 3.91 2.29
CA LEU A 469 -35.81 2.68 2.98
C LEU A 469 -37.13 2.17 2.40
N THR A 470 -37.36 0.85 2.49
CA THR A 470 -38.71 0.31 2.26
C THR A 470 -39.63 0.70 3.42
N ASP A 471 -40.94 0.60 3.21
CA ASP A 471 -41.89 0.93 4.28
C ASP A 471 -41.72 -0.02 5.49
N GLU A 472 -41.44 -1.29 5.24
CA GLU A 472 -41.16 -2.29 6.29
C GLU A 472 -39.90 -1.96 7.08
N GLU A 473 -38.82 -1.56 6.39
CA GLU A 473 -37.56 -1.16 7.03
C GLU A 473 -37.73 0.09 7.88
N LEU A 474 -38.56 1.05 7.44
CA LEU A 474 -38.83 2.25 8.18
C LEU A 474 -39.66 1.96 9.46
N GLU A 475 -40.66 1.06 9.36
CA GLU A 475 -41.45 0.60 10.51
C GLU A 475 -40.57 -0.14 11.52
N GLU A 476 -39.69 -1.06 11.05
CA GLU A 476 -38.74 -1.77 11.93
C GLU A 476 -37.79 -0.80 12.62
N PHE A 477 -37.26 0.20 11.91
CA PHE A 477 -36.39 1.22 12.48
C PHE A 477 -37.12 2.02 13.59
N ALA A 478 -38.38 2.39 13.38
CA ALA A 478 -39.21 3.08 14.36
C ALA A 478 -39.42 2.21 15.61
N SER A 479 -39.76 0.93 15.42
CA SER A 479 -39.96 -0.04 16.52
C SER A 479 -38.66 -0.21 17.32
N LEU A 480 -37.52 -0.40 16.69
CA LEU A 480 -36.22 -0.49 17.36
C LEU A 480 -35.89 0.78 18.13
N THR A 481 -36.22 1.96 17.58
CA THR A 481 -35.97 3.25 18.25
C THR A 481 -36.81 3.37 19.53
N GLN A 482 -38.08 2.97 19.50
CA GLN A 482 -38.94 2.96 20.72
C GLN A 482 -38.39 1.99 21.79
N GLN A 483 -37.94 0.81 21.38
CA GLN A 483 -37.32 -0.16 22.29
C GLN A 483 -36.05 0.39 22.94
N ILE A 484 -35.17 1.08 22.16
CA ILE A 484 -33.96 1.73 22.64
C ILE A 484 -34.30 2.80 23.68
N VAL A 485 -35.24 3.67 23.39
CA VAL A 485 -35.70 4.73 24.34
C VAL A 485 -36.23 4.12 25.64
N SER A 486 -37.07 3.07 25.52
CA SER A 486 -37.63 2.39 26.67
C SER A 486 -36.57 1.68 27.53
N GLU A 487 -35.57 1.07 26.91
CA GLU A 487 -34.47 0.39 27.61
C GLU A 487 -33.53 1.39 28.27
N ALA A 488 -33.17 2.48 27.56
CA ALA A 488 -32.34 3.56 28.11
C ALA A 488 -32.99 4.22 29.33
N ALA A 489 -34.33 4.42 29.31
CA ALA A 489 -35.07 4.98 30.45
C ALA A 489 -35.12 4.04 31.67
N ARG A 490 -34.89 2.74 31.49
CA ARG A 490 -34.85 1.74 32.59
C ARG A 490 -33.45 1.56 33.16
N SER A 491 -32.41 1.92 32.42
CA SER A 491 -31.02 1.79 32.86
C SER A 491 -30.74 2.85 33.93
N THR A 492 -30.35 2.40 35.14
CA THR A 492 -29.90 3.24 36.26
C THR A 492 -28.38 3.30 36.36
N SER A 493 -27.65 2.57 35.49
CA SER A 493 -26.20 2.51 35.46
C SER A 493 -25.62 3.43 34.38
N GLU A 494 -24.43 3.95 34.60
CA GLU A 494 -23.66 4.73 33.60
C GLU A 494 -23.24 3.87 32.38
N GLU A 495 -23.20 2.53 32.51
CA GLU A 495 -22.89 1.62 31.41
C GLU A 495 -24.19 1.12 30.75
N PRO A 496 -24.28 1.11 29.40
CA PRO A 496 -25.42 0.59 28.68
C PRO A 496 -25.62 -0.90 28.96
N SER A 497 -26.87 -1.34 29.09
CA SER A 497 -27.16 -2.77 29.23
C SER A 497 -26.82 -3.52 27.95
N GLU A 498 -26.44 -4.82 28.03
CA GLU A 498 -26.20 -5.68 26.87
C GLU A 498 -27.37 -5.67 25.89
N ARG A 499 -28.59 -5.55 26.41
CA ARG A 499 -29.80 -5.44 25.60
C ARG A 499 -29.87 -4.12 24.83
N LEU A 500 -29.48 -3.01 25.45
CA LEU A 500 -29.42 -1.71 24.79
C LEU A 500 -28.40 -1.71 23.69
N GLU A 501 -27.22 -2.26 23.92
CA GLU A 501 -26.19 -2.41 22.89
C GLU A 501 -26.68 -3.24 21.71
N LEU A 502 -27.33 -4.39 21.96
CA LEU A 502 -27.90 -5.24 20.92
C LEU A 502 -28.91 -4.51 20.04
N LEU A 503 -29.83 -3.71 20.68
CA LEU A 503 -30.82 -2.92 19.97
C LEU A 503 -30.17 -1.83 19.10
N LEU A 504 -29.16 -1.15 19.63
CA LEU A 504 -28.38 -0.16 18.87
C LEU A 504 -27.67 -0.79 17.66
N PHE A 505 -27.09 -2.00 17.82
CA PHE A 505 -26.47 -2.73 16.73
C PHE A 505 -27.49 -3.14 15.65
N LYS A 506 -28.65 -3.66 16.04
CA LYS A 506 -29.71 -4.03 15.09
C LYS A 506 -30.18 -2.82 14.29
N ARG A 507 -30.46 -1.70 14.97
CA ARG A 507 -30.91 -0.47 14.30
C ARG A 507 -29.87 0.10 13.34
N ALA A 508 -28.58 0.09 13.71
CA ALA A 508 -27.50 0.51 12.83
C ALA A 508 -27.32 -0.46 11.65
N GLY A 509 -27.51 -1.77 11.88
CA GLY A 509 -27.47 -2.80 10.85
C GLY A 509 -28.50 -2.57 9.75
N LEU A 510 -29.74 -2.25 10.11
CA LEU A 510 -30.84 -2.01 9.16
C LEU A 510 -30.50 -0.88 8.17
N VAL A 511 -29.98 0.25 8.64
CA VAL A 511 -29.55 1.36 7.76
C VAL A 511 -28.38 0.95 6.87
N LYS A 512 -27.44 0.16 7.40
CA LYS A 512 -26.25 -0.31 6.63
C LYS A 512 -26.61 -1.28 5.52
N THR A 513 -27.66 -2.08 5.71
CA THR A 513 -28.11 -3.12 4.77
C THR A 513 -29.43 -2.77 4.09
N ALA A 514 -29.83 -1.50 4.05
CA ALA A 514 -31.07 -1.04 3.42
C ALA A 514 -31.24 -1.63 2.01
N GLY A 515 -32.41 -2.19 1.72
CA GLY A 515 -32.67 -3.03 0.54
C GLY A 515 -32.43 -2.32 -0.78
N TYR A 516 -32.67 -1.02 -0.85
CA TYR A 516 -32.40 -0.24 -2.07
C TYR A 516 -30.92 0.10 -2.31
N LYS A 517 -29.99 -0.23 -1.39
CA LYS A 517 -28.56 0.01 -1.59
C LYS A 517 -27.99 -0.82 -2.74
N ILE A 518 -28.41 -2.08 -2.88
CA ILE A 518 -27.91 -2.95 -3.93
C ILE A 518 -28.40 -2.49 -5.33
N PRO A 519 -29.69 -2.21 -5.55
CA PRO A 519 -30.13 -1.56 -6.80
C PRO A 519 -29.46 -0.21 -7.06
N GLY A 520 -29.25 0.60 -6.02
CA GLY A 520 -28.52 1.87 -6.10
C GLY A 520 -27.07 1.67 -6.55
N PHE A 521 -26.38 0.71 -5.99
CA PHE A 521 -25.03 0.33 -6.40
C PHE A 521 -24.99 -0.16 -7.86
N GLU A 522 -25.92 -1.02 -8.28
CA GLU A 522 -26.00 -1.47 -9.67
C GLU A 522 -26.23 -0.31 -10.65
N SER A 523 -27.09 0.65 -10.28
CA SER A 523 -27.31 1.86 -11.08
C SER A 523 -26.05 2.72 -11.15
N LEU A 524 -25.35 2.89 -10.03
CA LEU A 524 -24.09 3.62 -9.96
C LEU A 524 -23.04 2.98 -10.87
N VAL A 525 -22.81 1.68 -10.77
CA VAL A 525 -21.83 0.94 -11.61
C VAL A 525 -22.10 1.13 -13.10
N LYS A 526 -23.39 1.16 -13.51
CA LYS A 526 -23.77 1.41 -14.92
C LYS A 526 -23.52 2.85 -15.37
N SER A 527 -23.50 3.81 -14.47
CA SER A 527 -23.29 5.24 -14.77
C SER A 527 -21.81 5.64 -14.74
N LEU A 528 -20.96 4.88 -14.07
CA LEU A 528 -19.54 5.17 -13.98
C LEU A 528 -18.82 4.93 -15.31
N PRO A 529 -17.83 5.76 -15.67
CA PRO A 529 -17.05 5.57 -16.89
C PRO A 529 -16.21 4.29 -16.85
N ASP A 530 -15.70 3.94 -15.67
CA ASP A 530 -14.91 2.75 -15.40
C ASP A 530 -14.97 2.37 -13.92
N MET A 531 -14.41 1.20 -13.56
CA MET A 531 -14.27 0.72 -12.17
C MET A 531 -12.81 0.48 -11.77
N VAL A 532 -11.84 0.93 -12.56
CA VAL A 532 -10.41 0.71 -12.27
C VAL A 532 -10.01 1.47 -11.01
N GLY A 533 -9.27 0.81 -10.12
CA GLY A 533 -8.83 1.39 -8.86
C GLY A 533 -9.97 1.66 -7.87
N THR A 534 -11.04 0.83 -7.89
CA THR A 534 -12.23 1.03 -7.06
C THR A 534 -12.21 0.17 -5.80
N LEU A 535 -12.44 0.79 -4.64
CA LEU A 535 -12.70 0.12 -3.36
C LEU A 535 -14.19 0.16 -3.07
N VAL A 536 -14.81 -0.99 -2.78
CA VAL A 536 -16.23 -1.08 -2.40
C VAL A 536 -16.33 -1.57 -0.96
N TYR A 537 -16.92 -0.75 -0.08
CA TYR A 537 -17.06 -1.05 1.35
C TYR A 537 -18.43 -1.63 1.68
N CYS A 538 -18.46 -2.89 2.09
CA CYS A 538 -19.64 -3.66 2.46
C CYS A 538 -19.77 -3.83 3.98
N HIS A 539 -20.98 -4.05 4.45
CA HIS A 539 -21.29 -4.27 5.88
C HIS A 539 -21.06 -5.71 6.33
N ASN A 540 -21.54 -6.67 5.53
CA ASN A 540 -21.56 -8.09 5.86
C ASN A 540 -21.34 -8.95 4.62
N GLU A 541 -21.18 -10.26 4.81
CA GLU A 541 -20.95 -11.25 3.75
C GLU A 541 -22.10 -11.30 2.72
N GLN A 542 -23.35 -11.12 3.16
CA GLN A 542 -24.51 -11.13 2.25
C GLN A 542 -24.44 -9.95 1.28
N GLN A 543 -24.26 -8.73 1.79
CA GLN A 543 -24.13 -7.52 0.96
C GLN A 543 -22.91 -7.62 0.03
N MET A 544 -21.80 -8.18 0.52
CA MET A 544 -20.59 -8.42 -0.28
C MET A 544 -20.89 -9.41 -1.43
N ALA A 545 -21.59 -10.49 -1.18
CA ALA A 545 -21.95 -11.47 -2.22
C ALA A 545 -22.85 -10.85 -3.31
N GLU A 546 -23.80 -9.99 -2.92
CA GLU A 546 -24.68 -9.29 -3.84
C GLU A 546 -23.88 -8.26 -4.69
N VAL A 547 -22.96 -7.51 -4.07
CA VAL A 547 -22.04 -6.60 -4.76
C VAL A 547 -21.17 -7.36 -5.75
N ILE A 548 -20.56 -8.46 -5.33
CA ILE A 548 -19.72 -9.32 -6.20
C ILE A 548 -20.55 -9.85 -7.37
N SER A 549 -21.80 -10.27 -7.14
CA SER A 549 -22.69 -10.72 -8.22
C SER A 549 -22.92 -9.63 -9.29
N ILE A 550 -22.93 -8.37 -8.91
CA ILE A 550 -23.06 -7.25 -9.86
C ILE A 550 -21.73 -7.02 -10.57
N VAL A 551 -20.63 -6.92 -9.84
CA VAL A 551 -19.30 -6.64 -10.40
C VAL A 551 -18.86 -7.78 -11.35
N SER A 552 -19.15 -9.03 -11.02
CA SER A 552 -18.81 -10.21 -11.86
C SER A 552 -19.48 -10.22 -13.23
N ARG A 553 -20.57 -9.46 -13.44
CA ARG A 553 -21.21 -9.28 -14.74
C ARG A 553 -20.56 -8.19 -15.58
N THR A 554 -19.57 -7.48 -15.03
CA THR A 554 -18.79 -6.47 -15.73
C THR A 554 -17.50 -7.08 -16.26
N ARG A 555 -16.73 -6.30 -17.03
CA ARG A 555 -15.42 -6.70 -17.54
C ARG A 555 -14.29 -6.56 -16.54
N TYR A 556 -14.53 -6.04 -15.33
CA TYR A 556 -13.52 -5.66 -14.38
C TYR A 556 -13.10 -6.85 -13.50
N ARG A 557 -11.80 -6.97 -13.26
CA ARG A 557 -11.21 -7.97 -12.36
C ARG A 557 -11.45 -7.55 -10.93
N TYR A 558 -11.96 -8.45 -10.12
CA TYR A 558 -12.27 -8.14 -8.73
C TYR A 558 -11.70 -9.19 -7.78
N ARG A 559 -11.49 -8.78 -6.53
CA ARG A 559 -11.20 -9.68 -5.41
C ARG A 559 -11.99 -9.25 -4.18
N ARG A 560 -12.31 -10.23 -3.36
CA ARG A 560 -12.81 -9.97 -2.00
C ARG A 560 -11.63 -9.69 -1.08
N PHE A 561 -11.85 -8.85 -0.07
CA PHE A 561 -10.85 -8.53 0.94
C PHE A 561 -11.52 -8.42 2.30
N THR A 562 -11.29 -9.43 3.16
CA THR A 562 -11.92 -9.59 4.47
C THR A 562 -10.87 -9.84 5.54
N GLY A 563 -11.24 -10.32 6.70
CA GLY A 563 -10.29 -10.77 7.73
C GLY A 563 -9.88 -12.24 7.59
N SER A 564 -10.41 -12.97 6.60
CA SER A 564 -10.20 -14.41 6.43
C SER A 564 -9.01 -14.76 5.53
N GLU A 565 -8.51 -13.80 4.74
CA GLU A 565 -7.33 -13.99 3.90
C GLU A 565 -6.10 -14.32 4.74
N GLY A 566 -5.30 -15.29 4.26
CA GLY A 566 -4.13 -15.78 4.96
C GLY A 566 -3.10 -14.69 5.23
N THR A 567 -2.54 -14.67 6.45
CA THR A 567 -1.49 -13.72 6.88
C THR A 567 -0.10 -14.33 6.90
N SER A 568 0.03 -15.61 6.57
CA SER A 568 1.32 -16.29 6.47
C SER A 568 1.78 -16.36 5.02
N PRO A 569 3.08 -16.11 4.77
CA PRO A 569 3.66 -16.25 3.44
C PRO A 569 3.44 -17.66 2.87
N ARG A 570 3.07 -17.74 1.58
CA ARG A 570 2.86 -19.00 0.87
C ARG A 570 3.52 -18.96 -0.51
N PRO A 571 4.05 -20.08 -0.99
CA PRO A 571 4.66 -20.15 -2.31
C PRO A 571 3.71 -19.77 -3.47
N GLU A 572 2.41 -20.04 -3.32
CA GLU A 572 1.37 -19.71 -4.30
C GLU A 572 1.12 -18.21 -4.46
N PHE A 573 1.60 -17.39 -3.52
CA PHE A 573 1.54 -15.93 -3.52
C PHE A 573 2.94 -15.31 -3.57
N ASP A 574 3.88 -15.93 -4.26
CA ASP A 574 5.25 -15.43 -4.45
C ASP A 574 6.03 -15.17 -3.15
N GLY A 575 5.72 -15.94 -2.11
CA GLY A 575 6.31 -15.75 -0.78
C GLY A 575 5.65 -14.66 0.05
N LEU A 576 4.64 -14.00 -0.48
CA LEU A 576 3.76 -13.09 0.26
C LEU A 576 2.66 -13.87 1.00
N SER A 577 2.01 -13.23 1.94
CA SER A 577 0.71 -13.70 2.41
C SER A 577 -0.35 -13.40 1.33
N GLU A 578 -1.44 -14.17 1.33
CA GLU A 578 -2.58 -13.92 0.42
C GLU A 578 -3.05 -12.47 0.51
N ARG A 579 -3.06 -11.90 1.71
CA ARG A 579 -3.47 -10.54 1.98
C ARG A 579 -2.53 -9.51 1.33
N GLU A 580 -1.22 -9.68 1.46
CA GLU A 580 -0.21 -8.82 0.85
C GLU A 580 -0.26 -8.93 -0.68
N TRP A 581 -0.42 -10.14 -1.20
CA TRP A 581 -0.52 -10.37 -2.63
C TRP A 581 -1.74 -9.67 -3.25
N ILE A 582 -2.93 -9.74 -2.61
CA ILE A 582 -4.13 -9.04 -3.11
C ILE A 582 -3.90 -7.52 -3.16
N LEU A 583 -3.27 -6.95 -2.14
CA LEU A 583 -3.01 -5.51 -2.07
C LEU A 583 -1.99 -5.08 -3.11
N GLU A 584 -0.93 -5.87 -3.29
CA GLU A 584 0.09 -5.61 -4.30
C GLU A 584 -0.51 -5.69 -5.70
N SER A 585 -1.27 -6.76 -6.01
CA SER A 585 -1.96 -6.90 -7.29
C SER A 585 -2.97 -5.77 -7.57
N PHE A 586 -3.62 -5.24 -6.54
CA PHE A 586 -4.48 -4.07 -6.71
C PHE A 586 -3.66 -2.79 -6.98
N ASN A 587 -2.55 -2.59 -6.27
CA ASN A 587 -1.68 -1.44 -6.49
C ASN A 587 -1.00 -1.49 -7.86
N GLN A 588 -0.75 -2.68 -8.40
CA GLN A 588 -0.19 -2.89 -9.74
C GLN A 588 -1.24 -2.83 -10.86
N GLY A 589 -2.53 -2.65 -10.52
CA GLY A 589 -3.62 -2.59 -11.49
C GLY A 589 -4.02 -3.96 -12.04
N GLU A 590 -3.58 -5.07 -11.46
CA GLU A 590 -4.00 -6.43 -11.83
C GLU A 590 -5.40 -6.75 -11.32
N ILE A 591 -5.83 -6.07 -10.27
CA ILE A 591 -7.18 -6.10 -9.72
C ILE A 591 -7.77 -4.72 -9.87
N ASP A 592 -8.90 -4.60 -10.55
CA ASP A 592 -9.58 -3.32 -10.80
C ASP A 592 -10.47 -2.92 -9.63
N VAL A 593 -11.08 -3.91 -8.95
CA VAL A 593 -12.06 -3.68 -7.88
C VAL A 593 -11.75 -4.54 -6.66
N LEU A 594 -11.57 -3.91 -5.51
CA LEU A 594 -11.55 -4.60 -4.22
C LEU A 594 -12.90 -4.44 -3.52
N VAL A 595 -13.55 -5.56 -3.21
CA VAL A 595 -14.77 -5.59 -2.41
C VAL A 595 -14.40 -5.97 -0.98
N ALA A 596 -14.53 -5.02 -0.05
CA ALA A 596 -13.98 -5.13 1.29
C ALA A 596 -15.04 -5.05 2.38
N MET A 597 -14.76 -5.71 3.50
CA MET A 597 -15.58 -5.70 4.69
C MET A 597 -14.70 -5.49 5.93
N LYS A 598 -14.83 -4.34 6.62
CA LYS A 598 -14.15 -3.97 7.88
C LYS A 598 -12.61 -3.96 7.89
N CYS A 599 -11.97 -4.81 7.10
CA CYS A 599 -10.51 -5.04 7.17
C CYS A 599 -9.66 -3.94 6.50
N LEU A 600 -10.27 -3.06 5.69
CA LEU A 600 -9.62 -1.87 5.14
C LEU A 600 -9.71 -0.65 6.07
N ASP A 601 -10.34 -0.78 7.24
CA ASP A 601 -10.55 0.36 8.14
C ASP A 601 -9.28 0.74 8.90
N GLU A 602 -8.37 -0.22 9.18
CA GLU A 602 -7.12 0.04 9.91
C GLU A 602 -5.95 -0.75 9.31
N GLY A 603 -4.79 -0.09 9.14
CA GLY A 603 -3.48 -0.72 8.84
C GLY A 603 -3.26 -1.22 7.41
N VAL A 604 -4.17 -1.00 6.46
CA VAL A 604 -4.01 -1.42 5.06
C VAL A 604 -3.68 -0.23 4.18
N ASP A 605 -2.70 -0.36 3.30
CA ASP A 605 -2.29 0.67 2.35
C ASP A 605 -2.70 0.32 0.92
N VAL A 606 -3.49 1.20 0.30
CA VAL A 606 -3.97 1.08 -1.09
C VAL A 606 -3.88 2.44 -1.80
N PRO A 607 -2.69 2.99 -2.00
CA PRO A 607 -2.51 4.34 -2.53
C PRO A 607 -3.02 4.47 -3.98
N SER A 608 -3.02 3.39 -4.76
CA SER A 608 -3.53 3.33 -6.13
C SER A 608 -5.04 3.50 -6.26
N ALA A 609 -5.79 3.35 -5.14
CA ALA A 609 -7.24 3.50 -5.16
C ALA A 609 -7.66 4.91 -5.59
N LYS A 610 -8.39 5.00 -6.71
CA LYS A 610 -8.91 6.26 -7.28
C LYS A 610 -10.34 6.53 -6.86
N ARG A 611 -11.12 5.48 -6.59
CA ARG A 611 -12.55 5.57 -6.25
C ARG A 611 -12.89 4.75 -5.03
N GLY A 612 -13.71 5.31 -4.15
CA GLY A 612 -14.32 4.60 -3.03
C GLY A 612 -15.84 4.59 -3.16
N ILE A 613 -16.47 3.43 -3.07
CA ILE A 613 -17.94 3.29 -3.02
C ILE A 613 -18.31 2.76 -1.64
N ILE A 614 -19.04 3.55 -0.88
CA ILE A 614 -19.40 3.24 0.51
C ILE A 614 -20.86 2.81 0.57
N LEU A 615 -21.12 1.49 0.66
CA LEU A 615 -22.47 0.96 0.89
C LEU A 615 -22.81 0.99 2.39
N ALA A 616 -21.82 0.75 3.25
CA ALA A 616 -22.01 0.68 4.67
C ALA A 616 -21.13 1.68 5.39
N SER A 617 -21.75 2.73 5.91
CA SER A 617 -21.12 3.68 6.80
C SER A 617 -21.46 3.34 8.25
N SER A 618 -20.47 3.37 9.14
CA SER A 618 -20.78 3.32 10.57
C SER A 618 -21.17 4.70 11.07
N GLY A 619 -21.87 4.73 12.19
CA GLY A 619 -22.12 6.00 12.89
C GLY A 619 -20.89 6.52 13.63
N ASN A 620 -19.72 5.87 13.46
CA ASN A 620 -18.46 6.30 14.05
C ASN A 620 -17.70 7.16 13.05
N PRO A 621 -17.54 8.46 13.29
CA PRO A 621 -16.82 9.37 12.40
C PRO A 621 -15.40 8.90 12.07
N ARG A 622 -14.75 8.18 12.98
CA ARG A 622 -13.40 7.67 12.80
C ARG A 622 -13.27 6.71 11.63
N GLU A 623 -14.20 5.76 11.49
CA GLU A 623 -14.12 4.77 10.40
C GLU A 623 -14.14 5.45 9.02
N PHE A 624 -15.01 6.43 8.82
CA PHE A 624 -15.07 7.13 7.54
C PHE A 624 -13.91 8.12 7.34
N ILE A 625 -13.40 8.75 8.40
CA ILE A 625 -12.19 9.58 8.32
C ILE A 625 -10.98 8.73 7.90
N GLN A 626 -10.83 7.53 8.46
CA GLN A 626 -9.76 6.60 8.10
C GLN A 626 -9.93 6.09 6.66
N ARG A 627 -11.14 5.69 6.24
CA ARG A 627 -11.43 5.27 4.85
C ARG A 627 -11.11 6.38 3.85
N ARG A 628 -11.59 7.61 4.13
CA ARG A 628 -11.28 8.78 3.32
C ARG A 628 -9.77 8.99 3.22
N GLY A 629 -9.06 9.04 4.33
CA GLY A 629 -7.62 9.27 4.37
C GLY A 629 -6.79 8.24 3.55
N ARG A 630 -7.29 7.01 3.37
CA ARG A 630 -6.64 5.99 2.51
C ARG A 630 -6.88 6.28 1.04
N LEU A 631 -8.11 6.64 0.68
CA LEU A 631 -8.48 7.02 -0.69
C LEU A 631 -7.76 8.28 -1.15
N LEU A 632 -7.34 9.16 -0.24
CA LEU A 632 -6.70 10.43 -0.58
C LEU A 632 -5.17 10.35 -0.66
N ARG A 633 -4.55 9.21 -0.43
CA ARG A 633 -3.09 9.07 -0.60
C ARG A 633 -2.69 9.38 -2.04
N ARG A 634 -1.60 10.12 -2.19
CA ARG A 634 -1.02 10.38 -3.49
C ARG A 634 -0.49 9.10 -4.11
N TYR A 635 -0.70 8.96 -5.39
CA TYR A 635 -0.19 7.87 -6.20
C TYR A 635 0.07 8.40 -7.62
N PRO A 636 1.10 7.96 -8.32
CA PRO A 636 1.36 8.37 -9.70
C PRO A 636 0.13 8.21 -10.59
N GLY A 637 -0.20 9.24 -11.36
CA GLY A 637 -1.40 9.25 -12.22
C GLY A 637 -2.74 9.40 -11.48
N LYS A 638 -2.72 9.78 -10.19
CA LYS A 638 -3.92 10.06 -9.42
C LYS A 638 -4.00 11.55 -9.09
N GLU A 639 -4.70 12.31 -9.93
CA GLU A 639 -4.90 13.74 -9.73
C GLU A 639 -5.97 14.02 -8.66
N THR A 640 -7.08 13.28 -8.72
CA THR A 640 -8.21 13.41 -7.79
C THR A 640 -8.73 12.04 -7.36
N ALA A 641 -9.36 11.98 -6.20
CA ALA A 641 -10.09 10.80 -5.73
C ALA A 641 -11.61 11.03 -5.83
N GLU A 642 -12.36 9.96 -6.09
CA GLU A 642 -13.83 9.99 -6.18
C GLU A 642 -14.41 9.18 -5.01
N ILE A 643 -15.32 9.77 -4.24
CA ILE A 643 -16.00 9.10 -3.12
C ILE A 643 -17.50 9.10 -3.39
N HIS A 644 -18.06 7.92 -3.66
CA HIS A 644 -19.51 7.70 -3.76
C HIS A 644 -20.03 7.10 -2.46
N ASP A 645 -20.99 7.73 -1.83
CA ASP A 645 -21.54 7.31 -0.54
C ASP A 645 -23.05 7.08 -0.66
N LEU A 646 -23.49 5.83 -0.47
CA LEU A 646 -24.89 5.45 -0.53
C LEU A 646 -25.59 5.83 0.80
N VAL A 647 -26.12 7.04 0.82
CA VAL A 647 -26.70 7.69 2.00
C VAL A 647 -28.18 7.37 2.11
N VAL A 648 -28.60 6.84 3.25
CA VAL A 648 -30.02 6.50 3.47
C VAL A 648 -30.81 7.73 3.85
N VAL A 649 -31.75 8.12 2.98
CA VAL A 649 -32.65 9.25 3.18
C VAL A 649 -34.09 8.76 2.98
N PRO A 650 -34.77 8.34 4.06
CA PRO A 650 -36.12 7.80 3.97
C PRO A 650 -37.13 8.82 3.39
N LYS A 651 -38.08 8.32 2.59
CA LYS A 651 -39.16 9.14 2.11
C LYS A 651 -39.98 9.75 3.24
N PHE A 652 -40.34 10.99 3.06
CA PHE A 652 -41.13 11.77 3.99
C PHE A 652 -42.40 12.19 3.26
N GLY A 653 -43.58 11.91 3.81
CA GLY A 653 -44.78 12.28 3.09
C GLY A 653 -46.10 12.13 3.87
N ARG A 654 -47.21 12.63 3.28
CA ARG A 654 -48.57 12.48 3.80
C ARG A 654 -48.94 11.00 3.92
N GLY A 655 -49.23 10.54 5.13
CA GLY A 655 -49.64 9.16 5.42
C GLY A 655 -48.61 8.35 6.24
N VAL A 656 -47.41 8.87 6.48
CA VAL A 656 -46.43 8.22 7.35
C VAL A 656 -46.80 8.45 8.82
N PRO A 657 -46.81 7.41 9.67
CA PRO A 657 -47.08 7.55 11.11
C PRO A 657 -46.13 8.54 11.79
N VAL A 658 -46.57 9.26 12.81
CA VAL A 658 -45.78 10.29 13.49
C VAL A 658 -44.46 9.72 14.04
N ASP A 659 -44.48 8.52 14.60
CA ASP A 659 -43.25 7.87 15.12
C ASP A 659 -42.27 7.49 14.03
N ALA A 660 -42.74 7.01 12.89
CA ALA A 660 -41.92 6.74 11.71
C ALA A 660 -41.33 8.05 11.13
N SER A 661 -42.10 9.14 11.14
CA SER A 661 -41.65 10.47 10.73
C SER A 661 -40.52 11.00 11.63
N ASN A 662 -40.62 10.84 12.94
CA ASN A 662 -39.58 11.25 13.89
C ASN A 662 -38.33 10.39 13.73
N SER A 663 -38.48 9.09 13.47
CA SER A 663 -37.39 8.18 13.20
C SER A 663 -36.67 8.50 11.89
N ALA A 664 -37.41 8.83 10.83
CA ALA A 664 -36.86 9.30 9.56
C ALA A 664 -36.02 10.57 9.73
N ARG A 665 -36.56 11.57 10.52
CA ARG A 665 -35.82 12.80 10.86
C ARG A 665 -34.48 12.51 11.55
N ALA A 666 -34.46 11.56 12.50
CA ALA A 666 -33.23 11.18 13.20
C ALA A 666 -32.19 10.53 12.31
N ILE A 667 -32.61 9.70 11.32
CA ILE A 667 -31.72 9.14 10.30
C ILE A 667 -31.13 10.28 9.46
N ILE A 668 -32.01 11.14 8.94
CA ILE A 668 -31.62 12.24 8.06
C ILE A 668 -30.63 13.18 8.76
N ALA A 669 -30.88 13.58 9.99
CA ALA A 669 -29.97 14.44 10.74
C ALA A 669 -28.57 13.85 10.84
N LYS A 670 -28.48 12.55 11.17
CA LYS A 670 -27.20 11.85 11.28
C LYS A 670 -26.49 11.70 9.92
N GLU A 671 -27.23 11.43 8.86
CA GLU A 671 -26.68 11.33 7.53
C GLU A 671 -26.22 12.71 6.99
N LEU A 672 -26.92 13.80 7.36
CA LEU A 672 -26.50 15.16 7.02
C LEU A 672 -25.19 15.54 7.72
N GLU A 673 -25.01 15.21 8.99
CA GLU A 673 -23.72 15.40 9.69
C GLU A 673 -22.58 14.71 8.95
N ARG A 674 -22.82 13.48 8.46
CA ARG A 674 -21.83 12.75 7.66
C ARG A 674 -21.56 13.41 6.32
N ILE A 675 -22.60 13.84 5.61
CA ILE A 675 -22.43 14.55 4.33
C ILE A 675 -21.64 15.84 4.53
N GLU A 676 -21.96 16.61 5.59
CA GLU A 676 -21.23 17.83 5.92
C GLU A 676 -19.75 17.57 6.16
N GLU A 677 -19.42 16.53 6.93
CA GLU A 677 -18.03 16.15 7.20
C GLU A 677 -17.26 15.76 5.92
N PHE A 678 -17.90 15.03 5.00
CA PHE A 678 -17.26 14.67 3.72
C PHE A 678 -17.22 15.80 2.71
N SER A 679 -18.21 16.69 2.71
CA SER A 679 -18.31 17.79 1.74
C SER A 679 -17.44 18.99 2.09
N ARG A 680 -17.10 19.18 3.35
CA ARG A 680 -16.37 20.37 3.86
C ARG A 680 -15.10 20.66 3.06
N ASP A 681 -14.29 19.64 2.78
CA ASP A 681 -12.99 19.77 2.09
C ASP A 681 -13.04 19.23 0.65
N ALA A 682 -14.23 18.87 0.13
CA ALA A 682 -14.38 18.35 -1.24
C ALA A 682 -14.33 19.48 -2.28
N LEU A 683 -13.74 19.20 -3.46
CA LEU A 683 -13.66 20.16 -4.56
C LEU A 683 -15.05 20.61 -5.06
N ASN A 684 -16.03 19.71 -4.98
CA ASN A 684 -17.40 19.95 -5.45
C ASN A 684 -18.39 20.29 -4.32
N SER A 685 -17.93 20.84 -3.19
CA SER A 685 -18.75 21.13 -2.00
C SER A 685 -19.99 21.96 -2.30
N GLU A 686 -19.90 22.98 -3.17
CA GLU A 686 -21.05 23.83 -3.54
C GLU A 686 -22.13 23.04 -4.29
N ILE A 687 -21.72 22.11 -5.17
CA ILE A 687 -22.64 21.22 -5.90
C ILE A 687 -23.36 20.29 -4.92
N ILE A 688 -22.62 19.75 -3.96
CA ILE A 688 -23.15 18.86 -2.92
C ILE A 688 -24.20 19.61 -2.10
N ASN A 689 -23.88 20.81 -1.61
CA ASN A 689 -24.78 21.63 -0.81
C ASN A 689 -26.09 21.92 -1.57
N THR A 690 -26.00 22.21 -2.85
CA THR A 690 -27.16 22.41 -3.72
C THR A 690 -27.98 21.13 -3.88
N LYS A 691 -27.33 19.97 -4.09
CA LYS A 691 -27.98 18.65 -4.20
C LYS A 691 -28.69 18.28 -2.89
N VAL A 692 -28.05 18.50 -1.75
CA VAL A 692 -28.61 18.25 -0.42
C VAL A 692 -29.81 19.17 -0.14
N LEU A 693 -29.66 20.47 -0.40
CA LEU A 693 -30.74 21.43 -0.21
C LEU A 693 -31.95 21.08 -1.09
N SER A 694 -31.73 20.77 -2.36
CA SER A 694 -32.79 20.33 -3.27
C SER A 694 -33.53 19.10 -2.76
N LYS A 695 -32.78 18.13 -2.19
CA LYS A 695 -33.36 16.93 -1.58
C LYS A 695 -34.18 17.24 -0.32
N LEU A 696 -33.71 18.14 0.53
CA LEU A 696 -34.43 18.59 1.74
C LEU A 696 -35.71 19.37 1.40
N VAL A 697 -35.68 20.18 0.32
CA VAL A 697 -36.89 20.87 -0.20
C VAL A 697 -37.88 19.85 -0.76
N GLU A 698 -37.42 18.88 -1.61
CA GLU A 698 -38.26 17.78 -2.11
C GLU A 698 -38.95 17.03 -0.98
N MET A 699 -38.28 16.85 0.14
CA MET A 699 -38.78 16.15 1.31
C MET A 699 -39.64 17.04 2.26
N GLY A 700 -39.72 18.33 2.00
CA GLY A 700 -40.49 19.27 2.80
C GLY A 700 -39.87 19.67 4.16
N PHE A 701 -38.54 19.52 4.28
CA PHE A 701 -37.81 19.99 5.48
C PHE A 701 -37.49 21.48 5.45
N VAL A 702 -37.36 22.03 4.25
CA VAL A 702 -37.06 23.45 3.98
C VAL A 702 -38.14 23.95 2.99
N GLN A 703 -38.69 25.15 3.23
CA GLN A 703 -39.64 25.81 2.31
C GLN A 703 -38.88 26.68 1.31
#